data_979164129176245df4a934797b249ac3
#
_entry.id   979164129176245df4a934797b249ac3
#
_cell.length_a   1.000
_cell.length_b   1.000
_cell.length_c   1.000
_cell.angle_alpha   90.00
_cell.angle_beta   90.00
_cell.angle_gamma   90.00
#
_symmetry.space_group_name_H-M   'P 1'
#
loop_
_entity.id
_entity.type
_entity.pdbx_description
1 polymer ?
#
loop_
_entity_poly.entity_id
_entity_poly.type
_entity_poly.pdbx_seq_one_letter_code
_entity_poly.pdbx_strand_id
1 'polypeptide(L)'
;MNSRQSQEKITAIYCRLSRDDDLAGDSNSIIHQKDMLTRYARERNFPNVSVYSDDGWSGTNFERPDWKRLISDIEAGKVGILLVKDLSRVGRDYLRVGFYTEVTFPQNGVRFIAVNNGVDSANQSENDFVPFLNIMNDFYARDTSKKVSAVYRAKGNKGEHTGNHPIYGYLKDPENKQRWIIDEEAAAVVRRIFRMVIDGKGVYQIADILSEEKVLCPSAYLAAKGAGNRRNNKFEDPYRWWGTTVSYILARVEYMGHTVNFKTFKTCYRDKHRKPAPKEDWKIFEDTHEAIIDKTTWETAQKLRRTIRRSDRNKEPNPLTGLLYCGECGAKMYNERSDADAYHKTPKDNYVCASYRKKTTSCTIHFIRTEIVRDLILDALRNVATYARANKEDFEQLVMQTTLDARKRSLQSGRTELDRIMRRTNELDTLLQKLYEDYALGRLPEKRHAKLSAQYEAEQAQLEQRSAELMEQMNAEQEESVNVDRFMELVDRYTDFTELTTPMLNEFIDKVIVYERKKINRYQYDQQIEIYFNFIGKVTLPEEETEAAPEAPKTLHVASNSSFAPIGDYLTAQTEEAIALPFSKVEELTGKPLCKSAYKYASYWYPAKDRPLPNTIYNAGYDVDRVDLAAGIVYLTKAA
;
A
#
# COMPACT_ATOMS: atom_id res chain seq x y z
N MET A 1 -50.64 -58.20 -19.83
CA MET A 1 -49.36 -58.78 -20.26
C MET A 1 -48.50 -57.67 -20.83
N ASN A 2 -47.71 -57.03 -19.99
CA ASN A 2 -46.72 -55.99 -20.42
C ASN A 2 -45.38 -56.70 -20.47
N SER A 3 -44.90 -57.00 -21.67
CA SER A 3 -43.53 -57.44 -21.92
C SER A 3 -42.57 -56.25 -21.66
N ARG A 4 -42.04 -56.15 -20.44
CA ARG A 4 -40.85 -55.36 -20.21
C ARG A 4 -39.72 -56.03 -21.00
N GLN A 5 -39.35 -55.45 -22.15
CA GLN A 5 -38.10 -55.78 -22.81
C GLN A 5 -36.99 -55.52 -21.77
N SER A 6 -36.32 -56.58 -21.33
CA SER A 6 -35.13 -56.55 -20.53
C SER A 6 -34.05 -55.92 -21.43
N GLN A 7 -33.83 -54.57 -21.30
CA GLN A 7 -32.68 -53.95 -21.90
C GLN A 7 -31.44 -54.65 -21.31
N GLU A 8 -30.67 -55.31 -22.18
CA GLU A 8 -29.41 -55.93 -21.79
C GLU A 8 -28.48 -54.87 -21.20
N LYS A 9 -28.14 -55.04 -19.92
CA LYS A 9 -27.28 -54.10 -19.19
C LYS A 9 -25.90 -53.99 -19.87
N ILE A 10 -25.32 -52.80 -19.88
CA ILE A 10 -24.01 -52.54 -20.48
C ILE A 10 -22.86 -52.94 -19.55
N THR A 11 -21.75 -53.35 -20.16
CA THR A 11 -20.44 -53.46 -19.49
C THR A 11 -19.69 -52.16 -19.65
N ALA A 12 -19.58 -51.39 -18.58
CA ALA A 12 -18.85 -50.11 -18.55
C ALA A 12 -17.35 -50.34 -18.33
N ILE A 13 -16.54 -49.80 -19.19
CA ILE A 13 -15.10 -49.71 -19.00
C ILE A 13 -14.76 -48.28 -18.59
N TYR A 14 -14.13 -48.09 -17.42
CA TYR A 14 -13.70 -46.77 -16.99
C TYR A 14 -12.18 -46.63 -16.98
N CYS A 15 -11.66 -45.62 -17.71
CA CYS A 15 -10.24 -45.31 -17.85
C CYS A 15 -9.95 -43.90 -17.32
N ARG A 16 -8.82 -43.72 -16.62
CA ARG A 16 -8.39 -42.42 -16.12
C ARG A 16 -6.88 -42.27 -16.17
N LEU A 17 -6.43 -41.08 -16.61
CA LEU A 17 -5.03 -40.64 -16.55
C LEU A 17 -4.93 -39.35 -15.77
N SER A 18 -3.89 -39.17 -14.97
CA SER A 18 -3.59 -37.89 -14.31
C SER A 18 -2.53 -37.12 -15.11
N ARG A 19 -2.53 -35.77 -15.02
CA ARG A 19 -1.50 -34.92 -15.69
C ARG A 19 -0.07 -35.25 -15.24
N ASP A 20 0.09 -35.83 -14.05
CA ASP A 20 1.41 -36.20 -13.52
C ASP A 20 1.97 -37.47 -14.20
N ASP A 21 1.11 -38.32 -14.78
CA ASP A 21 1.49 -39.51 -15.51
C ASP A 21 1.98 -39.21 -16.95
N ASP A 22 1.67 -37.98 -17.49
CA ASP A 22 2.13 -37.54 -18.82
C ASP A 22 3.65 -37.21 -18.86
N LEU A 23 4.26 -36.92 -17.71
CA LEU A 23 5.70 -36.63 -17.61
C LEU A 23 6.58 -37.90 -17.74
N ALA A 24 5.98 -39.07 -17.67
CA ALA A 24 6.69 -40.37 -17.81
C ALA A 24 6.69 -40.95 -19.23
N GLY A 25 6.26 -40.17 -20.24
CA GLY A 25 6.38 -40.57 -21.65
C GLY A 25 5.29 -41.48 -22.21
N ASP A 26 4.18 -41.72 -21.47
CA ASP A 26 3.09 -42.58 -21.88
C ASP A 26 1.79 -41.82 -22.20
N SER A 27 1.77 -41.03 -23.26
CA SER A 27 0.53 -40.54 -23.88
C SER A 27 -0.36 -41.69 -24.41
N ASN A 28 0.17 -42.88 -24.44
CA ASN A 28 -0.53 -44.15 -24.80
C ASN A 28 -1.28 -44.81 -23.65
N SER A 29 -1.24 -44.31 -22.41
CA SER A 29 -1.75 -45.03 -21.23
C SER A 29 -3.26 -45.20 -21.22
N ILE A 30 -4.06 -44.24 -21.72
CA ILE A 30 -5.54 -44.42 -21.83
C ILE A 30 -5.87 -45.40 -22.93
N ILE A 31 -5.19 -45.36 -24.07
CA ILE A 31 -5.37 -46.30 -25.19
C ILE A 31 -5.04 -47.69 -24.72
N HIS A 32 -3.92 -47.89 -24.04
CA HIS A 32 -3.55 -49.21 -23.48
C HIS A 32 -4.53 -49.69 -22.40
N GLN A 33 -5.09 -48.81 -21.56
CA GLN A 33 -6.12 -49.19 -20.60
C GLN A 33 -7.40 -49.68 -21.31
N LYS A 34 -7.83 -48.95 -22.34
CA LYS A 34 -9.01 -49.34 -23.16
C LYS A 34 -8.80 -50.68 -23.84
N ASP A 35 -7.67 -50.88 -24.49
CA ASP A 35 -7.34 -52.11 -25.21
C ASP A 35 -7.29 -53.32 -24.26
N MET A 36 -6.59 -53.15 -23.13
CA MET A 36 -6.50 -54.21 -22.10
C MET A 36 -7.87 -54.59 -21.55
N LEU A 37 -8.70 -53.61 -21.16
CA LEU A 37 -10.00 -53.84 -20.56
C LEU A 37 -11.02 -54.35 -21.59
N THR A 38 -10.93 -53.91 -22.84
CA THR A 38 -11.76 -54.41 -23.92
C THR A 38 -11.42 -55.87 -24.24
N ARG A 39 -10.13 -56.24 -24.24
CA ARG A 39 -9.68 -57.63 -24.39
C ARG A 39 -10.20 -58.47 -23.25
N TYR A 40 -10.04 -58.02 -22.01
CA TYR A 40 -10.56 -58.74 -20.84
C TYR A 40 -12.07 -58.94 -20.90
N ALA A 41 -12.85 -57.96 -21.35
CA ALA A 41 -14.28 -58.05 -21.54
C ALA A 41 -14.65 -59.12 -22.61
N ARG A 42 -13.93 -59.18 -23.73
CA ARG A 42 -14.11 -60.15 -24.80
C ARG A 42 -13.79 -61.58 -24.33
N GLU A 43 -12.67 -61.78 -23.65
CA GLU A 43 -12.24 -63.08 -23.12
C GLU A 43 -13.24 -63.65 -22.13
N ARG A 44 -13.97 -62.79 -21.42
CA ARG A 44 -15.00 -63.16 -20.44
C ARG A 44 -16.43 -63.14 -21.00
N ASN A 45 -16.60 -62.85 -22.30
CA ASN A 45 -17.91 -62.77 -22.99
C ASN A 45 -18.85 -61.73 -22.33
N PHE A 46 -18.33 -60.60 -21.85
CA PHE A 46 -19.18 -59.55 -21.29
C PHE A 46 -19.88 -58.78 -22.42
N PRO A 47 -21.23 -58.60 -22.33
CA PRO A 47 -22.01 -57.99 -23.40
C PRO A 47 -21.92 -56.47 -23.40
N ASN A 48 -22.26 -55.83 -24.53
CA ASN A 48 -22.55 -54.39 -24.65
C ASN A 48 -21.51 -53.45 -24.04
N VAL A 49 -20.26 -53.56 -24.47
CA VAL A 49 -19.14 -52.77 -23.92
C VAL A 49 -19.27 -51.28 -24.25
N SER A 50 -19.29 -50.43 -23.24
CA SER A 50 -19.29 -48.96 -23.36
C SER A 50 -18.10 -48.36 -22.60
N VAL A 51 -17.40 -47.38 -23.20
CA VAL A 51 -16.18 -46.81 -22.63
C VAL A 51 -16.45 -45.41 -22.09
N TYR A 52 -15.99 -45.17 -20.85
CA TYR A 52 -15.96 -43.87 -20.14
C TYR A 52 -14.51 -43.52 -19.87
N SER A 53 -14.11 -42.26 -20.11
CA SER A 53 -12.70 -41.93 -20.05
C SER A 53 -12.49 -40.47 -19.65
N ASP A 54 -11.80 -40.26 -18.53
CA ASP A 54 -11.41 -38.94 -18.01
C ASP A 54 -9.89 -38.75 -18.13
N ASP A 55 -9.46 -37.95 -19.11
CA ASP A 55 -8.05 -37.62 -19.34
C ASP A 55 -7.64 -36.34 -18.59
N GLY A 56 -6.45 -36.31 -17.98
CA GLY A 56 -5.92 -35.18 -17.25
C GLY A 56 -6.57 -34.92 -15.87
N TRP A 57 -7.35 -35.89 -15.32
CA TRP A 57 -8.06 -35.73 -14.06
C TRP A 57 -7.37 -36.45 -12.90
N SER A 58 -7.18 -35.77 -11.75
CA SER A 58 -6.61 -36.35 -10.54
C SER A 58 -7.53 -37.40 -9.89
N GLY A 59 -6.95 -38.45 -9.33
CA GLY A 59 -7.67 -39.50 -8.57
C GLY A 59 -8.32 -39.02 -7.26
N THR A 60 -7.98 -37.84 -6.77
CA THR A 60 -8.58 -37.23 -5.56
C THR A 60 -9.85 -36.45 -5.86
N ASN A 61 -10.17 -36.19 -7.13
CA ASN A 61 -11.35 -35.44 -7.57
C ASN A 61 -12.38 -36.37 -8.20
N PHE A 62 -13.62 -36.31 -7.72
CA PHE A 62 -14.77 -37.09 -8.27
C PHE A 62 -15.71 -36.23 -9.14
N GLU A 63 -15.39 -34.97 -9.38
CA GLU A 63 -16.12 -34.03 -10.26
C GLU A 63 -15.73 -34.19 -11.74
N ARG A 64 -15.46 -35.42 -12.16
CA ARG A 64 -15.02 -35.78 -13.52
C ARG A 64 -16.22 -35.97 -14.42
N PRO A 65 -16.22 -35.44 -15.66
CA PRO A 65 -17.38 -35.52 -16.56
C PRO A 65 -17.86 -36.93 -16.83
N ASP A 66 -16.97 -37.84 -17.28
CA ASP A 66 -17.33 -39.19 -17.63
C ASP A 66 -17.58 -40.08 -16.41
N TRP A 67 -16.94 -39.81 -15.27
CA TRP A 67 -17.29 -40.44 -14.01
C TRP A 67 -18.71 -40.08 -13.58
N LYS A 68 -19.14 -38.86 -13.67
CA LYS A 68 -20.52 -38.43 -13.36
C LYS A 68 -21.52 -39.07 -14.29
N ARG A 69 -21.21 -39.15 -15.59
CA ARG A 69 -22.03 -39.83 -16.58
C ARG A 69 -22.18 -41.33 -16.23
N LEU A 70 -21.07 -42.00 -15.90
CA LEU A 70 -21.06 -43.38 -15.47
C LEU A 70 -21.95 -43.61 -14.23
N ILE A 71 -21.81 -42.78 -13.19
CA ILE A 71 -22.63 -42.91 -11.97
C ILE A 71 -24.11 -42.68 -12.28
N SER A 72 -24.46 -41.69 -13.10
CA SER A 72 -25.85 -41.49 -13.54
C SER A 72 -26.40 -42.68 -14.30
N ASP A 73 -25.62 -43.35 -15.17
CA ASP A 73 -26.03 -44.53 -15.88
C ASP A 73 -26.13 -45.77 -14.95
N ILE A 74 -25.32 -45.86 -13.90
CA ILE A 74 -25.43 -46.86 -12.83
C ILE A 74 -26.73 -46.66 -12.05
N GLU A 75 -27.01 -45.43 -11.59
CA GLU A 75 -28.24 -45.10 -10.86
C GLU A 75 -29.50 -45.30 -11.71
N ALA A 76 -29.41 -45.10 -13.01
CA ALA A 76 -30.46 -45.40 -13.97
C ALA A 76 -30.62 -46.93 -14.25
N GLY A 77 -29.81 -47.80 -13.64
CA GLY A 77 -29.87 -49.26 -13.78
C GLY A 77 -29.39 -49.79 -15.14
N LYS A 78 -28.73 -48.98 -15.96
CA LYS A 78 -28.25 -49.38 -17.31
C LYS A 78 -26.97 -50.20 -17.27
N VAL A 79 -26.14 -50.06 -16.21
CA VAL A 79 -24.84 -50.70 -16.08
C VAL A 79 -25.00 -52.00 -15.29
N GLY A 80 -24.46 -53.11 -15.82
CA GLY A 80 -24.41 -54.39 -15.14
C GLY A 80 -23.03 -54.76 -14.61
N ILE A 81 -22.00 -54.38 -15.34
CA ILE A 81 -20.61 -54.67 -15.00
C ILE A 81 -19.80 -53.38 -15.14
N LEU A 82 -18.94 -53.09 -14.18
CA LEU A 82 -17.96 -52.02 -14.25
C LEU A 82 -16.53 -52.58 -14.19
N LEU A 83 -15.76 -52.34 -15.27
CA LEU A 83 -14.38 -52.78 -15.39
C LEU A 83 -13.43 -51.58 -15.23
N VAL A 84 -12.44 -51.74 -14.37
CA VAL A 84 -11.31 -50.76 -14.22
C VAL A 84 -9.98 -51.51 -14.23
N LYS A 85 -8.90 -50.83 -14.64
CA LYS A 85 -7.56 -51.41 -14.59
C LYS A 85 -7.16 -51.76 -13.15
N ASP A 86 -7.31 -50.82 -12.26
CA ASP A 86 -7.02 -50.94 -10.82
C ASP A 86 -7.90 -49.98 -10.02
N LEU A 87 -8.00 -50.17 -8.70
CA LEU A 87 -8.81 -49.36 -7.79
C LEU A 87 -8.43 -47.86 -7.82
N SER A 88 -7.16 -47.54 -8.12
CA SER A 88 -6.72 -46.14 -8.18
C SER A 88 -7.37 -45.36 -9.33
N ARG A 89 -7.91 -46.06 -10.37
CA ARG A 89 -8.65 -45.44 -11.47
C ARG A 89 -10.00 -44.92 -10.97
N VAL A 90 -10.67 -45.64 -10.07
CA VAL A 90 -11.88 -45.16 -9.38
C VAL A 90 -11.57 -43.90 -8.58
N GLY A 91 -10.56 -43.96 -7.70
CA GLY A 91 -10.13 -42.83 -6.90
C GLY A 91 -9.00 -43.16 -5.93
N ARG A 92 -8.47 -42.13 -5.29
CA ARG A 92 -7.45 -42.21 -4.22
C ARG A 92 -7.99 -41.82 -2.84
N ASP A 93 -9.28 -41.49 -2.73
CA ASP A 93 -9.97 -41.20 -1.47
C ASP A 93 -10.68 -42.47 -1.01
N TYR A 94 -10.15 -43.11 0.03
CA TYR A 94 -10.64 -44.43 0.47
C TYR A 94 -12.10 -44.40 0.93
N LEU A 95 -12.57 -43.29 1.54
CA LEU A 95 -13.95 -43.17 1.99
C LEU A 95 -14.92 -43.13 0.80
N ARG A 96 -14.60 -42.37 -0.24
CA ARG A 96 -15.43 -42.26 -1.43
C ARG A 96 -15.38 -43.52 -2.30
N VAL A 97 -14.17 -44.08 -2.47
CA VAL A 97 -14.02 -45.32 -3.21
C VAL A 97 -14.77 -46.44 -2.48
N GLY A 98 -14.59 -46.57 -1.15
CA GLY A 98 -15.34 -47.51 -0.33
C GLY A 98 -16.85 -47.33 -0.45
N PHE A 99 -17.35 -46.08 -0.38
CA PHE A 99 -18.77 -45.80 -0.56
C PHE A 99 -19.31 -46.29 -1.91
N TYR A 100 -18.55 -46.08 -3.00
CA TYR A 100 -18.97 -46.62 -4.31
C TYR A 100 -18.91 -48.13 -4.39
N THR A 101 -17.82 -48.74 -3.94
CA THR A 101 -17.61 -50.19 -4.07
C THR A 101 -18.44 -51.01 -3.09
N GLU A 102 -18.71 -50.53 -1.89
CA GLU A 102 -19.40 -51.25 -0.82
C GLU A 102 -20.90 -50.92 -0.73
N VAL A 103 -21.30 -49.71 -1.19
CA VAL A 103 -22.67 -49.23 -1.08
C VAL A 103 -23.31 -49.04 -2.47
N THR A 104 -22.78 -48.10 -3.27
CA THR A 104 -23.45 -47.67 -4.51
C THR A 104 -23.53 -48.78 -5.55
N PHE A 105 -22.42 -49.45 -5.85
CA PHE A 105 -22.40 -50.50 -6.87
C PHE A 105 -23.25 -51.74 -6.47
N PRO A 106 -23.15 -52.28 -5.23
CA PRO A 106 -24.01 -53.38 -4.79
C PRO A 106 -25.49 -53.01 -4.78
N GLN A 107 -25.87 -51.79 -4.30
CA GLN A 107 -27.28 -51.36 -4.28
C GLN A 107 -27.89 -51.29 -5.67
N ASN A 108 -27.10 -50.94 -6.71
CA ASN A 108 -27.56 -50.88 -8.09
C ASN A 108 -27.34 -52.20 -8.86
N GLY A 109 -26.88 -53.26 -8.19
CA GLY A 109 -26.63 -54.57 -8.79
C GLY A 109 -25.54 -54.56 -9.85
N VAL A 110 -24.50 -53.72 -9.66
CA VAL A 110 -23.34 -53.59 -10.55
C VAL A 110 -22.22 -54.50 -10.04
N ARG A 111 -21.76 -55.44 -10.87
CA ARG A 111 -20.54 -56.22 -10.62
C ARG A 111 -19.33 -55.34 -10.91
N PHE A 112 -18.52 -55.12 -9.89
CA PHE A 112 -17.28 -54.30 -9.99
C PHE A 112 -16.05 -55.20 -10.12
N ILE A 113 -15.20 -54.95 -11.12
CA ILE A 113 -13.98 -55.71 -11.35
C ILE A 113 -12.79 -54.77 -11.54
N ALA A 114 -11.74 -54.88 -10.69
CA ALA A 114 -10.46 -54.23 -10.84
C ALA A 114 -9.39 -55.26 -11.21
N VAL A 115 -9.07 -55.28 -12.52
CA VAL A 115 -8.34 -56.40 -13.14
C VAL A 115 -6.95 -56.61 -12.51
N ASN A 116 -6.13 -55.56 -12.38
CA ASN A 116 -4.77 -55.67 -11.83
C ASN A 116 -4.74 -55.93 -10.31
N ASN A 117 -5.81 -55.62 -9.61
CA ASN A 117 -5.89 -55.89 -8.17
C ASN A 117 -6.49 -57.27 -7.86
N GLY A 118 -6.96 -58.02 -8.87
CA GLY A 118 -7.64 -59.27 -8.67
C GLY A 118 -9.00 -59.16 -7.94
N VAL A 119 -9.59 -57.92 -7.93
CA VAL A 119 -10.85 -57.67 -7.23
C VAL A 119 -12.01 -57.92 -8.16
N ASP A 120 -12.94 -58.80 -7.73
CA ASP A 120 -14.21 -59.07 -8.41
C ASP A 120 -15.33 -59.16 -7.37
N SER A 121 -16.29 -58.24 -7.43
CA SER A 121 -17.39 -58.16 -6.45
C SER A 121 -18.32 -59.38 -6.46
N ALA A 122 -18.22 -60.26 -7.48
CA ALA A 122 -18.92 -61.52 -7.48
C ALA A 122 -18.26 -62.61 -6.61
N ASN A 123 -16.99 -62.46 -6.24
CA ASN A 123 -16.21 -63.37 -5.41
C ASN A 123 -16.09 -62.83 -3.99
N GLN A 124 -16.83 -63.38 -3.04
CA GLN A 124 -16.91 -62.85 -1.67
C GLN A 124 -15.58 -62.88 -0.92
N SER A 125 -14.72 -63.89 -1.16
CA SER A 125 -13.40 -64.01 -0.50
C SER A 125 -12.37 -63.00 -0.97
N GLU A 126 -12.53 -62.40 -2.15
CA GLU A 126 -11.61 -61.36 -2.68
C GLU A 126 -12.05 -59.94 -2.27
N ASN A 127 -13.31 -59.76 -1.87
CA ASN A 127 -13.85 -58.46 -1.44
C ASN A 127 -13.36 -58.01 -0.05
N ASP A 128 -13.02 -58.94 0.84
CA ASP A 128 -12.56 -58.61 2.21
C ASP A 128 -11.27 -57.81 2.22
N PHE A 129 -10.47 -57.86 1.16
CA PHE A 129 -9.22 -57.09 1.01
C PHE A 129 -9.39 -55.69 0.38
N VAL A 130 -10.54 -55.38 -0.22
CA VAL A 130 -10.76 -54.08 -0.90
C VAL A 130 -10.63 -52.89 0.03
N PRO A 131 -11.16 -52.90 1.28
CA PRO A 131 -10.96 -51.82 2.24
C PRO A 131 -9.47 -51.56 2.55
N PHE A 132 -8.69 -52.65 2.70
CA PHE A 132 -7.25 -52.54 2.96
C PHE A 132 -6.49 -51.91 1.78
N LEU A 133 -6.81 -52.28 0.55
CA LEU A 133 -6.22 -51.70 -0.65
C LEU A 133 -6.56 -50.20 -0.77
N ASN A 134 -7.78 -49.82 -0.44
CA ASN A 134 -8.20 -48.43 -0.42
C ASN A 134 -7.45 -47.62 0.64
N ILE A 135 -7.30 -48.14 1.86
CA ILE A 135 -6.51 -47.52 2.95
C ILE A 135 -5.03 -47.39 2.53
N MET A 136 -4.46 -48.44 1.93
CA MET A 136 -3.08 -48.42 1.44
C MET A 136 -2.84 -47.34 0.38
N ASN A 137 -3.78 -47.17 -0.57
CA ASN A 137 -3.71 -46.14 -1.59
C ASN A 137 -3.77 -44.72 -1.00
N ASP A 138 -4.63 -44.49 -0.01
CA ASP A 138 -4.70 -43.21 0.72
C ASP A 138 -3.43 -42.96 1.54
N PHE A 139 -2.93 -43.98 2.22
CA PHE A 139 -1.66 -43.90 2.97
C PHE A 139 -0.48 -43.54 2.06
N TYR A 140 -0.38 -44.19 0.88
CA TYR A 140 0.65 -43.88 -0.11
C TYR A 140 0.57 -42.46 -0.63
N ALA A 141 -0.64 -41.98 -0.95
CA ALA A 141 -0.84 -40.59 -1.38
C ALA A 141 -0.44 -39.58 -0.26
N ARG A 142 -0.79 -39.89 0.98
CA ARG A 142 -0.43 -39.07 2.16
C ARG A 142 1.07 -39.09 2.42
N ASP A 143 1.72 -40.23 2.34
CA ASP A 143 3.17 -40.40 2.54
C ASP A 143 3.96 -39.65 1.46
N THR A 144 3.58 -39.81 0.19
CA THR A 144 4.15 -39.08 -0.95
C THR A 144 4.01 -37.58 -0.75
N SER A 145 2.84 -37.10 -0.33
CA SER A 145 2.62 -35.67 -0.05
C SER A 145 3.51 -35.16 1.08
N LYS A 146 3.70 -35.96 2.16
CA LYS A 146 4.63 -35.62 3.26
C LYS A 146 6.08 -35.53 2.76
N LYS A 147 6.53 -36.50 1.96
CA LYS A 147 7.90 -36.54 1.41
C LYS A 147 8.15 -35.33 0.51
N VAL A 148 7.23 -35.03 -0.41
CA VAL A 148 7.30 -33.84 -1.28
C VAL A 148 7.34 -32.56 -0.43
N SER A 149 6.47 -32.45 0.59
CA SER A 149 6.45 -31.29 1.49
C SER A 149 7.75 -31.13 2.28
N ALA A 150 8.35 -32.24 2.72
CA ALA A 150 9.63 -32.23 3.42
C ALA A 150 10.77 -31.72 2.52
N VAL A 151 10.82 -32.16 1.26
CA VAL A 151 11.80 -31.68 0.28
C VAL A 151 11.60 -30.17 -0.01
N TYR A 152 10.35 -29.73 -0.18
CA TYR A 152 10.05 -28.30 -0.35
C TYR A 152 10.48 -27.46 0.86
N ARG A 153 10.23 -27.96 2.07
CA ARG A 153 10.68 -27.29 3.29
C ARG A 153 12.20 -27.24 3.41
N ALA A 154 12.88 -28.36 3.10
CA ALA A 154 14.33 -28.42 3.12
C ALA A 154 14.97 -27.41 2.13
N LYS A 155 14.48 -27.37 0.89
CA LYS A 155 14.90 -26.40 -0.13
C LYS A 155 14.60 -24.98 0.29
N GLY A 156 13.36 -24.71 0.71
CA GLY A 156 12.96 -23.37 1.14
C GLY A 156 13.73 -22.86 2.34
N ASN A 157 14.12 -23.74 3.28
CA ASN A 157 14.94 -23.39 4.43
C ASN A 157 16.42 -23.10 4.07
N LYS A 158 16.90 -23.59 2.93
CA LYS A 158 18.24 -23.29 2.39
C LYS A 158 18.29 -22.02 1.55
N GLY A 159 17.16 -21.32 1.35
CA GLY A 159 17.09 -20.15 0.48
C GLY A 159 16.94 -20.48 -0.99
N GLU A 160 16.78 -21.76 -1.37
CA GLU A 160 16.53 -22.13 -2.75
C GLU A 160 15.12 -21.70 -3.18
N HIS A 161 14.97 -21.28 -4.45
CA HIS A 161 13.65 -20.97 -4.98
C HIS A 161 12.75 -22.20 -5.02
N THR A 162 11.62 -22.15 -4.32
CA THR A 162 10.64 -23.24 -4.29
C THR A 162 9.63 -23.20 -5.45
N GLY A 163 9.59 -22.09 -6.19
CA GLY A 163 8.72 -21.92 -7.36
C GLY A 163 9.31 -22.52 -8.64
N ASN A 164 8.45 -23.09 -9.49
CA ASN A 164 8.90 -23.67 -10.76
C ASN A 164 9.32 -22.63 -11.79
N HIS A 165 8.81 -21.41 -11.70
CA HIS A 165 9.09 -20.32 -12.65
C HIS A 165 9.50 -19.06 -11.89
N PRO A 166 10.46 -18.28 -12.43
CA PRO A 166 10.76 -16.94 -11.94
C PRO A 166 9.51 -16.04 -12.04
N ILE A 167 9.54 -14.95 -11.30
CA ILE A 167 8.55 -13.88 -11.47
C ILE A 167 8.83 -13.09 -12.74
N TYR A 168 7.83 -12.36 -13.24
CA TYR A 168 7.99 -11.47 -14.39
C TYR A 168 9.14 -10.49 -14.16
N GLY A 169 10.03 -10.33 -15.13
CA GLY A 169 11.27 -9.56 -15.02
C GLY A 169 12.54 -10.41 -14.79
N TYR A 170 12.36 -11.72 -14.49
CA TYR A 170 13.49 -12.64 -14.31
C TYR A 170 13.36 -13.90 -15.15
N LEU A 171 14.49 -14.46 -15.52
CA LEU A 171 14.64 -15.77 -16.15
C LEU A 171 15.46 -16.70 -15.24
N LYS A 172 15.35 -18.00 -15.46
CA LYS A 172 16.28 -18.95 -14.84
C LYS A 172 17.61 -18.92 -15.55
N ASP A 173 18.68 -18.91 -14.78
CA ASP A 173 20.03 -19.08 -15.31
C ASP A 173 20.14 -20.47 -16.00
N PRO A 174 20.61 -20.54 -17.24
CA PRO A 174 20.80 -21.79 -17.97
C PRO A 174 21.77 -22.75 -17.25
N GLU A 175 22.81 -22.22 -16.61
CA GLU A 175 23.83 -23.00 -15.91
C GLU A 175 23.38 -23.42 -14.51
N ASN A 176 22.66 -22.54 -13.82
CA ASN A 176 22.16 -22.82 -12.47
C ASN A 176 20.67 -22.47 -12.34
N LYS A 177 19.80 -23.46 -12.50
CA LYS A 177 18.33 -23.28 -12.43
C LYS A 177 17.81 -22.74 -11.09
N GLN A 178 18.64 -22.67 -10.05
CA GLN A 178 18.30 -22.05 -8.77
C GLN A 178 18.61 -20.55 -8.73
N ARG A 179 19.39 -20.04 -9.68
CA ARG A 179 19.70 -18.62 -9.81
C ARG A 179 18.76 -17.95 -10.78
N TRP A 180 18.34 -16.74 -10.45
CA TRP A 180 17.58 -15.88 -11.35
C TRP A 180 18.49 -14.82 -11.98
N ILE A 181 18.31 -14.59 -13.26
CA ILE A 181 18.97 -13.55 -14.03
C ILE A 181 17.91 -12.57 -14.54
N ILE A 182 18.31 -11.31 -14.71
CA ILE A 182 17.39 -10.26 -15.17
C ILE A 182 17.01 -10.51 -16.65
N ASP A 183 15.72 -10.41 -16.95
CA ASP A 183 15.16 -10.30 -18.30
C ASP A 183 14.95 -8.82 -18.59
N GLU A 184 15.92 -8.16 -19.24
CA GLU A 184 15.94 -6.71 -19.41
C GLU A 184 14.67 -6.14 -20.06
N GLU A 185 14.07 -6.85 -21.01
CA GLU A 185 12.82 -6.44 -21.64
C GLU A 185 11.66 -6.36 -20.63
N ALA A 186 11.48 -7.41 -19.84
CA ALA A 186 10.44 -7.45 -18.81
C ALA A 186 10.81 -6.58 -17.59
N ALA A 187 12.10 -6.50 -17.24
CA ALA A 187 12.59 -5.68 -16.13
C ALA A 187 12.39 -4.18 -16.40
N ALA A 188 12.55 -3.73 -17.65
CA ALA A 188 12.25 -2.35 -18.03
C ALA A 188 10.77 -1.99 -17.73
N VAL A 189 9.84 -2.91 -18.00
CA VAL A 189 8.42 -2.71 -17.68
C VAL A 189 8.21 -2.66 -16.16
N VAL A 190 8.89 -3.52 -15.39
CA VAL A 190 8.81 -3.51 -13.91
C VAL A 190 9.32 -2.19 -13.36
N ARG A 191 10.51 -1.73 -13.77
CA ARG A 191 11.08 -0.42 -13.36
C ARG A 191 10.13 0.72 -13.69
N ARG A 192 9.51 0.68 -14.88
CA ARG A 192 8.54 1.67 -15.32
C ARG A 192 7.27 1.67 -14.45
N ILE A 193 6.76 0.52 -14.05
CA ILE A 193 5.60 0.41 -13.13
C ILE A 193 5.92 1.08 -11.79
N PHE A 194 7.09 0.82 -11.20
CA PHE A 194 7.52 1.46 -9.96
C PHE A 194 7.67 2.98 -10.13
N ARG A 195 8.25 3.43 -11.24
CA ARG A 195 8.36 4.86 -11.55
C ARG A 195 7.01 5.55 -11.64
N MET A 196 6.05 4.96 -12.36
CA MET A 196 4.70 5.50 -12.48
C MET A 196 3.98 5.62 -11.12
N VAL A 197 4.27 4.74 -10.16
CA VAL A 197 3.75 4.89 -8.78
C VAL A 197 4.36 6.10 -8.08
N ILE A 198 5.68 6.32 -8.24
CA ILE A 198 6.38 7.50 -7.71
C ILE A 198 5.84 8.77 -8.35
N ASP A 199 5.53 8.73 -9.64
CA ASP A 199 4.85 9.81 -10.37
C ASP A 199 3.40 10.06 -9.91
N GLY A 200 2.92 9.27 -8.94
CA GLY A 200 1.60 9.43 -8.32
C GLY A 200 0.45 8.73 -9.02
N LYS A 201 0.72 7.88 -10.02
CA LYS A 201 -0.32 7.13 -10.75
C LYS A 201 -0.83 5.96 -9.93
N GLY A 202 -2.15 5.75 -9.95
CA GLY A 202 -2.79 4.62 -9.30
C GLY A 202 -2.63 3.32 -10.11
N VAL A 203 -2.77 2.17 -9.44
CA VAL A 203 -2.57 0.85 -10.06
C VAL A 203 -3.48 0.58 -11.26
N TYR A 204 -4.71 1.13 -11.27
CA TYR A 204 -5.63 1.01 -12.41
C TYR A 204 -5.20 1.91 -13.58
N GLN A 205 -4.78 3.15 -13.30
CA GLN A 205 -4.25 4.05 -14.33
C GLN A 205 -3.00 3.48 -15.00
N ILE A 206 -2.11 2.85 -14.21
CA ILE A 206 -0.92 2.18 -14.74
C ILE A 206 -1.33 1.01 -15.64
N ALA A 207 -2.31 0.22 -15.23
CA ALA A 207 -2.81 -0.89 -16.04
C ALA A 207 -3.42 -0.41 -17.37
N ASP A 208 -4.20 0.67 -17.34
CA ASP A 208 -4.79 1.28 -18.53
C ASP A 208 -3.71 1.79 -19.49
N ILE A 209 -2.71 2.53 -19.00
CA ILE A 209 -1.58 3.05 -19.80
C ILE A 209 -0.83 1.89 -20.48
N LEU A 210 -0.48 0.83 -19.74
CA LEU A 210 0.23 -0.32 -20.30
C LEU A 210 -0.60 -1.07 -21.34
N SER A 211 -1.93 -1.12 -21.17
CA SER A 211 -2.86 -1.74 -22.12
C SER A 211 -3.00 -0.90 -23.40
N GLU A 212 -3.14 0.43 -23.28
CA GLU A 212 -3.23 1.37 -24.41
C GLU A 212 -1.96 1.36 -25.26
N GLU A 213 -0.81 1.29 -24.62
CA GLU A 213 0.51 1.19 -25.30
C GLU A 213 0.82 -0.21 -25.86
N LYS A 214 -0.11 -1.16 -25.71
CA LYS A 214 0.03 -2.54 -26.17
C LYS A 214 1.30 -3.23 -25.65
N VAL A 215 1.58 -3.06 -24.36
CA VAL A 215 2.62 -3.82 -23.67
C VAL A 215 2.06 -5.21 -23.33
N LEU A 216 2.76 -6.28 -23.67
CA LEU A 216 2.32 -7.64 -23.33
C LEU A 216 2.15 -7.82 -21.83
N CYS A 217 1.00 -8.32 -21.39
CA CYS A 217 0.82 -8.65 -19.98
C CYS A 217 1.73 -9.82 -19.57
N PRO A 218 2.11 -9.96 -18.28
CA PRO A 218 3.10 -10.95 -17.83
C PRO A 218 2.83 -12.38 -18.29
N SER A 219 1.56 -12.81 -18.30
CA SER A 219 1.19 -14.16 -18.71
C SER A 219 1.36 -14.37 -20.23
N ALA A 220 1.00 -13.36 -21.03
CA ALA A 220 1.15 -13.41 -22.48
C ALA A 220 2.63 -13.32 -22.89
N TYR A 221 3.41 -12.47 -22.22
CA TYR A 221 4.85 -12.35 -22.42
C TYR A 221 5.59 -13.66 -22.16
N LEU A 222 5.32 -14.30 -21.01
CA LEU A 222 5.91 -15.60 -20.67
C LEU A 222 5.48 -16.71 -21.65
N ALA A 223 4.22 -16.67 -22.10
CA ALA A 223 3.74 -17.63 -23.10
C ALA A 223 4.44 -17.44 -24.46
N ALA A 224 4.66 -16.19 -24.90
CA ALA A 224 5.40 -15.88 -26.12
C ALA A 224 6.85 -16.39 -26.06
N LYS A 225 7.47 -16.38 -24.88
CA LYS A 225 8.82 -16.97 -24.64
C LYS A 225 8.78 -18.49 -24.40
N GLY A 226 7.62 -19.15 -24.54
CA GLY A 226 7.48 -20.60 -24.31
C GLY A 226 7.61 -21.00 -22.82
N ALA A 227 7.51 -20.04 -21.91
CA ALA A 227 7.70 -20.20 -20.47
C ALA A 227 6.38 -19.99 -19.68
N GLY A 228 6.42 -20.33 -18.41
CA GLY A 228 5.28 -20.11 -17.50
C GLY A 228 4.19 -21.18 -17.58
N ASN A 229 3.24 -21.08 -16.66
CA ASN A 229 2.14 -22.05 -16.50
C ASN A 229 1.07 -21.97 -17.61
N ARG A 230 1.05 -20.89 -18.38
CA ARG A 230 0.06 -20.61 -19.42
C ARG A 230 0.65 -20.60 -20.83
N ARG A 231 1.81 -21.24 -21.02
CA ARG A 231 2.54 -21.29 -22.31
C ARG A 231 1.69 -21.79 -23.50
N ASN A 232 0.72 -22.62 -23.23
CA ASN A 232 -0.17 -23.20 -24.25
C ASN A 232 -1.54 -22.48 -24.35
N ASN A 233 -1.76 -21.43 -23.58
CA ASN A 233 -3.05 -20.72 -23.60
C ASN A 233 -3.07 -19.72 -24.78
N LYS A 234 -4.23 -19.67 -25.46
CA LYS A 234 -4.55 -18.56 -26.36
C LYS A 234 -5.14 -17.42 -25.54
N PHE A 235 -4.62 -16.22 -25.75
CA PHE A 235 -5.11 -15.01 -25.10
C PHE A 235 -6.04 -14.28 -26.08
N GLU A 236 -7.24 -13.92 -25.65
CA GLU A 236 -8.15 -13.09 -26.42
C GLU A 236 -7.56 -11.67 -26.58
N ASP A 237 -7.02 -11.13 -25.50
CA ASP A 237 -6.31 -9.86 -25.48
C ASP A 237 -4.99 -10.01 -24.69
N PRO A 238 -3.85 -10.17 -25.38
CA PRO A 238 -2.54 -10.33 -24.74
C PRO A 238 -2.00 -9.04 -24.11
N TYR A 239 -2.58 -7.88 -24.43
CA TYR A 239 -2.16 -6.56 -23.95
C TYR A 239 -2.99 -6.07 -22.76
N ARG A 240 -3.99 -6.82 -22.34
CA ARG A 240 -4.85 -6.41 -21.25
C ARG A 240 -4.16 -6.56 -19.90
N TRP A 241 -3.84 -5.45 -19.28
CA TRP A 241 -3.37 -5.38 -17.92
C TRP A 241 -4.52 -5.17 -16.95
N TRP A 242 -4.36 -5.69 -15.74
CA TRP A 242 -5.30 -5.51 -14.65
C TRP A 242 -4.63 -4.78 -13.50
N GLY A 243 -5.32 -3.87 -12.83
CA GLY A 243 -4.82 -3.20 -11.64
C GLY A 243 -4.36 -4.17 -10.54
N THR A 244 -4.99 -5.35 -10.46
CA THR A 244 -4.56 -6.45 -9.57
C THR A 244 -3.19 -7.01 -9.94
N THR A 245 -2.88 -7.14 -11.23
CA THR A 245 -1.56 -7.59 -11.71
C THR A 245 -0.48 -6.58 -11.37
N VAL A 246 -0.75 -5.30 -11.59
CA VAL A 246 0.15 -4.20 -11.20
C VAL A 246 0.36 -4.19 -9.69
N SER A 247 -0.72 -4.29 -8.90
CA SER A 247 -0.63 -4.36 -7.43
C SER A 247 0.19 -5.54 -6.95
N TYR A 248 0.09 -6.69 -7.63
CA TYR A 248 0.84 -7.88 -7.31
C TYR A 248 2.34 -7.73 -7.62
N ILE A 249 2.69 -7.10 -8.75
CA ILE A 249 4.09 -6.76 -9.07
C ILE A 249 4.67 -5.85 -7.99
N LEU A 250 4.00 -4.77 -7.66
CA LEU A 250 4.45 -3.80 -6.67
C LEU A 250 4.63 -4.37 -5.25
N ALA A 251 3.90 -5.44 -4.91
CA ALA A 251 3.98 -6.07 -3.59
C ALA A 251 5.15 -7.08 -3.45
N ARG A 252 5.87 -7.37 -4.53
CA ARG A 252 6.91 -8.39 -4.56
C ARG A 252 8.24 -7.88 -4.02
N VAL A 253 8.63 -8.42 -2.87
CA VAL A 253 9.93 -8.17 -2.23
C VAL A 253 11.08 -8.75 -3.06
N GLU A 254 10.79 -9.77 -3.88
CA GLU A 254 11.76 -10.43 -4.75
C GLU A 254 12.42 -9.48 -5.77
N TYR A 255 11.77 -8.35 -6.11
CA TYR A 255 12.38 -7.35 -7.00
C TYR A 255 13.58 -6.61 -6.39
N MET A 256 13.74 -6.67 -5.05
CA MET A 256 14.92 -6.17 -4.36
C MET A 256 16.08 -7.19 -4.31
N GLY A 257 16.01 -8.28 -5.07
CA GLY A 257 17.04 -9.31 -5.06
C GLY A 257 16.86 -10.40 -4.00
N HIS A 258 15.74 -10.42 -3.28
CA HIS A 258 15.50 -11.32 -2.17
C HIS A 258 14.71 -12.57 -2.59
N THR A 259 15.02 -13.72 -2.02
CA THR A 259 14.19 -14.92 -2.14
C THR A 259 13.22 -15.00 -0.97
N VAL A 260 11.92 -15.12 -1.25
CA VAL A 260 10.87 -15.23 -0.23
C VAL A 260 10.14 -16.55 -0.36
N ASN A 261 10.28 -17.40 0.65
CA ASN A 261 9.67 -18.71 0.71
C ASN A 261 8.53 -18.75 1.74
N PHE A 262 7.67 -19.77 1.65
CA PHE A 262 6.56 -20.06 2.57
C PHE A 262 5.45 -19.01 2.66
N LYS A 263 5.24 -18.22 1.60
CA LYS A 263 4.14 -17.25 1.51
C LYS A 263 2.74 -17.88 1.60
N THR A 264 2.63 -19.18 1.31
CA THR A 264 1.36 -19.90 1.34
C THR A 264 1.56 -21.30 1.90
N PHE A 265 0.54 -21.83 2.57
CA PHE A 265 0.53 -23.19 3.10
C PHE A 265 -0.75 -23.94 2.72
N LYS A 266 -0.72 -25.26 2.86
CA LYS A 266 -1.91 -26.13 2.79
C LYS A 266 -2.13 -26.74 4.15
N THR A 267 -3.38 -26.80 4.60
CA THR A 267 -3.76 -27.38 5.89
C THR A 267 -3.61 -28.90 5.87
N CYS A 268 -3.97 -29.53 4.75
CA CYS A 268 -3.79 -30.97 4.55
C CYS A 268 -3.52 -31.29 3.07
N TYR A 269 -3.11 -32.53 2.78
CA TYR A 269 -2.83 -32.97 1.40
C TYR A 269 -4.06 -32.99 0.48
N ARG A 270 -5.27 -33.06 1.05
CA ARG A 270 -6.55 -33.03 0.32
C ARG A 270 -7.01 -31.61 -0.03
N ASP A 271 -6.40 -30.57 0.59
CA ASP A 271 -6.76 -29.19 0.29
C ASP A 271 -6.45 -28.84 -1.16
N LYS A 272 -7.48 -28.41 -1.90
CA LYS A 272 -7.33 -27.94 -3.29
C LYS A 272 -6.69 -26.56 -3.35
N HIS A 273 -6.91 -25.72 -2.33
CA HIS A 273 -6.48 -24.33 -2.29
C HIS A 273 -5.36 -24.11 -1.26
N ARG A 274 -4.39 -23.27 -1.63
CA ARG A 274 -3.39 -22.77 -0.69
C ARG A 274 -3.95 -21.55 0.04
N LYS A 275 -3.69 -21.46 1.34
CA LYS A 275 -4.01 -20.30 2.16
C LYS A 275 -2.77 -19.40 2.29
N PRO A 276 -2.95 -18.06 2.36
CA PRO A 276 -1.83 -17.17 2.64
C PRO A 276 -1.28 -17.45 4.04
N ALA A 277 0.02 -17.47 4.18
CA ALA A 277 0.70 -17.56 5.46
C ALA A 277 0.85 -16.16 6.08
N PRO A 278 0.81 -16.02 7.41
CA PRO A 278 1.20 -14.80 8.09
C PRO A 278 2.62 -14.35 7.66
N LYS A 279 2.89 -13.06 7.70
CA LYS A 279 4.20 -12.55 7.25
C LYS A 279 5.35 -13.02 8.14
N GLU A 280 5.07 -13.28 9.41
CA GLU A 280 6.03 -13.81 10.39
C GLU A 280 6.54 -15.21 10.02
N ASP A 281 5.72 -15.99 9.30
CA ASP A 281 6.08 -17.34 8.82
C ASP A 281 6.90 -17.30 7.52
N TRP A 282 7.03 -16.15 6.89
CA TRP A 282 7.79 -16.01 5.65
C TRP A 282 9.29 -16.11 5.95
N LYS A 283 10.02 -16.85 5.13
CA LYS A 283 11.48 -16.83 5.17
C LYS A 283 12.01 -16.00 4.02
N ILE A 284 12.67 -14.91 4.39
CA ILE A 284 13.29 -13.99 3.46
C ILE A 284 14.78 -14.23 3.51
N PHE A 285 15.41 -14.42 2.35
CA PHE A 285 16.84 -14.52 2.17
C PHE A 285 17.26 -13.34 1.30
N GLU A 286 18.09 -12.49 1.86
CA GLU A 286 18.51 -11.26 1.20
C GLU A 286 19.59 -11.53 0.14
N ASP A 287 19.64 -10.69 -0.89
CA ASP A 287 20.69 -10.62 -1.92
C ASP A 287 21.01 -11.96 -2.61
N THR A 288 19.99 -12.75 -2.89
CA THR A 288 20.14 -14.06 -3.55
C THR A 288 20.27 -13.96 -5.07
N HIS A 289 19.86 -12.84 -5.65
CA HIS A 289 19.93 -12.54 -7.08
C HIS A 289 20.00 -11.03 -7.30
N GLU A 290 20.32 -10.61 -8.51
CA GLU A 290 20.44 -9.18 -8.86
C GLU A 290 19.10 -8.47 -8.75
N ALA A 291 19.08 -7.31 -8.10
CA ALA A 291 17.88 -6.51 -7.89
C ALA A 291 17.47 -5.75 -9.16
N ILE A 292 16.18 -5.80 -9.52
CA ILE A 292 15.60 -4.94 -10.57
C ILE A 292 15.27 -3.57 -9.98
N ILE A 293 14.85 -3.51 -8.73
CA ILE A 293 14.43 -2.31 -8.01
C ILE A 293 15.27 -2.19 -6.75
N ASP A 294 15.82 -1.02 -6.51
CA ASP A 294 16.53 -0.73 -5.27
C ASP A 294 15.57 -0.63 -4.08
N LYS A 295 16.09 -0.88 -2.89
CA LYS A 295 15.32 -0.91 -1.63
C LYS A 295 14.52 0.38 -1.41
N THR A 296 15.12 1.52 -1.66
CA THR A 296 14.50 2.83 -1.41
C THR A 296 13.33 3.10 -2.35
N THR A 297 13.48 2.78 -3.63
CA THR A 297 12.39 2.87 -4.63
C THR A 297 11.24 1.94 -4.24
N TRP A 298 11.54 0.72 -3.78
CA TRP A 298 10.52 -0.23 -3.33
C TRP A 298 9.78 0.28 -2.09
N GLU A 299 10.50 0.74 -1.06
CA GLU A 299 9.92 1.27 0.18
C GLU A 299 9.05 2.51 -0.08
N THR A 300 9.54 3.44 -0.91
CA THR A 300 8.78 4.62 -1.35
C THR A 300 7.47 4.21 -2.04
N ALA A 301 7.53 3.24 -2.95
CA ALA A 301 6.33 2.73 -3.61
C ALA A 301 5.36 2.08 -2.60
N GLN A 302 5.85 1.31 -1.59
CA GLN A 302 4.97 0.75 -0.55
C GLN A 302 4.32 1.84 0.31
N LYS A 303 5.09 2.88 0.71
CA LYS A 303 4.57 4.03 1.46
C LYS A 303 3.43 4.73 0.70
N LEU A 304 3.64 5.02 -0.58
CA LEU A 304 2.64 5.66 -1.42
C LEU A 304 1.37 4.82 -1.60
N ARG A 305 1.49 3.50 -1.71
CA ARG A 305 0.37 2.55 -1.84
C ARG A 305 -0.49 2.44 -0.58
N ARG A 306 0.06 2.69 0.61
CA ARG A 306 -0.70 2.68 1.88
C ARG A 306 -1.70 3.84 1.97
N THR A 307 -1.49 4.91 1.19
CA THR A 307 -2.35 6.09 1.19
C THR A 307 -3.32 6.02 0.02
N ILE A 308 -4.62 5.94 0.33
CA ILE A 308 -5.66 5.98 -0.69
C ILE A 308 -5.82 7.43 -1.14
N ARG A 309 -5.33 7.74 -2.33
CA ARG A 309 -5.54 9.03 -2.99
C ARG A 309 -6.81 8.94 -3.83
N ARG A 310 -7.88 9.58 -3.37
CA ARG A 310 -9.11 9.70 -4.17
C ARG A 310 -8.92 10.83 -5.17
N SER A 311 -9.23 10.57 -6.44
CA SER A 311 -9.34 11.63 -7.45
C SER A 311 -10.53 12.54 -7.09
N ASP A 312 -10.38 13.83 -7.33
CA ASP A 312 -11.48 14.77 -7.30
C ASP A 312 -12.35 14.67 -8.59
N ARG A 313 -13.26 15.63 -8.79
CA ARG A 313 -14.07 15.71 -10.02
C ARG A 313 -13.22 15.87 -11.29
N ASN A 314 -12.04 16.44 -11.18
CA ASN A 314 -11.09 16.65 -12.29
C ASN A 314 -10.21 15.42 -12.56
N LYS A 315 -10.44 14.31 -11.84
CA LYS A 315 -9.68 13.03 -11.90
C LYS A 315 -8.21 13.15 -11.49
N GLU A 316 -7.77 14.26 -10.92
CA GLU A 316 -6.41 14.45 -10.43
C GLU A 316 -6.38 14.42 -8.91
N PRO A 317 -5.67 13.45 -8.29
CA PRO A 317 -5.46 13.45 -6.84
C PRO A 317 -4.49 14.56 -6.46
N ASN A 318 -4.77 15.28 -5.34
CA ASN A 318 -3.82 16.26 -4.83
C ASN A 318 -2.53 15.55 -4.36
N PRO A 319 -1.35 15.92 -4.89
CA PRO A 319 -0.08 15.26 -4.61
C PRO A 319 0.31 15.26 -3.11
N LEU A 320 -0.10 16.26 -2.35
CA LEU A 320 0.17 16.38 -0.92
C LEU A 320 -0.71 15.47 -0.04
N THR A 321 -1.70 14.76 -0.63
CA THR A 321 -2.58 13.86 0.13
C THR A 321 -1.79 12.74 0.79
N GLY A 322 -1.90 12.64 2.10
CA GLY A 322 -1.24 11.63 2.91
C GLY A 322 0.14 12.05 3.44
N LEU A 323 0.65 13.21 3.07
CA LEU A 323 1.90 13.77 3.58
C LEU A 323 1.67 14.72 4.76
N LEU A 324 0.48 15.34 4.91
CA LEU A 324 0.21 16.31 5.95
C LEU A 324 -0.40 15.68 7.21
N TYR A 325 0.11 16.08 8.36
CA TYR A 325 -0.32 15.62 9.69
C TYR A 325 -0.55 16.82 10.62
N CYS A 326 -1.52 16.66 11.53
CA CYS A 326 -1.78 17.63 12.58
C CYS A 326 -0.73 17.52 13.68
N GLY A 327 -0.11 18.65 14.07
CA GLY A 327 0.93 18.70 15.10
C GLY A 327 0.45 18.39 16.52
N GLU A 328 -0.85 18.52 16.79
CA GLU A 328 -1.41 18.28 18.13
C GLU A 328 -1.97 16.86 18.31
N CYS A 329 -2.75 16.35 17.34
CA CYS A 329 -3.38 15.05 17.47
C CYS A 329 -2.74 13.95 16.61
N GLY A 330 -1.71 14.25 15.83
CA GLY A 330 -1.03 13.30 14.95
C GLY A 330 -1.87 12.76 13.77
N ALA A 331 -3.14 13.13 13.67
CA ALA A 331 -4.03 12.63 12.63
C ALA A 331 -3.66 13.21 11.25
N LYS A 332 -3.87 12.41 10.20
CA LYS A 332 -3.71 12.89 8.82
C LYS A 332 -4.67 14.05 8.53
N MET A 333 -4.22 15.01 7.73
CA MET A 333 -5.08 16.09 7.26
C MET A 333 -5.76 15.69 5.95
N TYR A 334 -7.02 16.08 5.79
CA TYR A 334 -7.80 15.83 4.59
C TYR A 334 -7.84 17.05 3.70
N ASN A 335 -7.70 16.82 2.40
CA ASN A 335 -7.85 17.86 1.40
C ASN A 335 -9.35 18.19 1.23
N GLU A 336 -9.68 19.47 1.29
CA GLU A 336 -11.00 20.04 0.99
C GLU A 336 -10.87 20.97 -0.20
N ARG A 337 -11.54 20.58 -1.30
CA ARG A 337 -11.65 21.39 -2.51
C ARG A 337 -13.10 21.79 -2.72
N SER A 338 -13.34 23.03 -3.05
CA SER A 338 -14.61 23.54 -3.54
C SER A 338 -14.38 24.51 -4.68
N ASP A 339 -15.25 24.45 -5.67
CA ASP A 339 -15.28 25.42 -6.75
C ASP A 339 -15.67 26.81 -6.23
N ALA A 340 -15.38 27.85 -7.01
CA ALA A 340 -15.89 29.18 -6.72
C ALA A 340 -17.42 29.15 -6.73
N ASP A 341 -18.05 29.71 -5.69
CA ASP A 341 -19.49 29.82 -5.57
C ASP A 341 -19.93 31.29 -5.44
N ALA A 342 -21.23 31.54 -5.34
CA ALA A 342 -21.81 32.89 -5.23
C ALA A 342 -21.25 33.68 -4.03
N TYR A 343 -20.79 32.99 -2.97
CA TYR A 343 -20.23 33.58 -1.75
C TYR A 343 -18.71 33.63 -1.75
N HIS A 344 -18.07 32.65 -2.44
CA HIS A 344 -16.62 32.51 -2.50
C HIS A 344 -16.16 32.69 -3.95
N LYS A 345 -15.64 33.87 -4.28
CA LYS A 345 -15.17 34.20 -5.64
C LYS A 345 -13.95 33.41 -6.10
N THR A 346 -13.24 32.79 -5.17
CA THR A 346 -12.05 31.96 -5.44
C THR A 346 -12.28 30.53 -4.99
N PRO A 347 -11.85 29.54 -5.78
CA PRO A 347 -11.92 28.14 -5.37
C PRO A 347 -11.11 27.92 -4.08
N LYS A 348 -11.61 27.05 -3.20
CA LYS A 348 -10.89 26.66 -1.98
C LYS A 348 -10.15 25.37 -2.23
N ASP A 349 -8.88 25.34 -1.88
CA ASP A 349 -8.04 24.13 -1.83
C ASP A 349 -7.22 24.17 -0.55
N ASN A 350 -7.69 23.48 0.48
CA ASN A 350 -7.13 23.50 1.81
C ASN A 350 -6.95 22.09 2.37
N TYR A 351 -6.06 21.95 3.34
CA TYR A 351 -5.96 20.76 4.19
C TYR A 351 -6.51 21.07 5.58
N VAL A 352 -7.32 20.15 6.12
CA VAL A 352 -7.98 20.29 7.42
C VAL A 352 -7.74 19.03 8.25
N CYS A 353 -7.55 19.19 9.57
CA CYS A 353 -7.36 18.08 10.49
C CYS A 353 -8.53 17.10 10.44
N ALA A 354 -8.23 15.80 10.26
CA ALA A 354 -9.23 14.73 10.16
C ALA A 354 -10.04 14.56 11.46
N SER A 355 -9.37 14.66 12.62
CA SER A 355 -10.01 14.52 13.93
C SER A 355 -10.98 15.65 14.23
N TYR A 356 -10.60 16.89 13.94
CA TYR A 356 -11.48 18.05 14.03
C TYR A 356 -12.72 17.89 13.14
N ARG A 357 -12.51 17.51 11.87
CA ARG A 357 -13.61 17.35 10.91
C ARG A 357 -14.59 16.26 11.28
N LYS A 358 -14.08 15.12 11.77
CA LYS A 358 -14.89 13.97 12.19
C LYS A 358 -15.43 14.10 13.60
N LYS A 359 -14.99 15.10 14.37
CA LYS A 359 -15.31 15.28 15.79
C LYS A 359 -14.98 14.04 16.64
N THR A 360 -13.86 13.37 16.33
CA THR A 360 -13.44 12.14 17.02
C THR A 360 -12.60 12.42 18.27
N THR A 361 -12.00 13.60 18.35
CA THR A 361 -11.18 14.04 19.47
C THR A 361 -11.48 15.51 19.80
N SER A 362 -10.92 16.03 20.89
CA SER A 362 -11.01 17.45 21.30
C SER A 362 -10.05 18.36 20.52
N CYS A 363 -9.54 17.93 19.36
CA CYS A 363 -8.59 18.72 18.56
C CYS A 363 -9.25 20.00 18.03
N THR A 364 -8.50 21.09 18.06
CA THR A 364 -8.92 22.40 17.54
C THR A 364 -8.83 22.47 16.01
N ILE A 365 -9.23 23.59 15.42
CA ILE A 365 -9.23 23.77 13.98
C ILE A 365 -7.82 23.98 13.46
N HIS A 366 -7.29 23.00 12.74
CA HIS A 366 -6.03 23.09 12.01
C HIS A 366 -6.33 23.06 10.54
N PHE A 367 -5.99 24.12 9.83
CA PHE A 367 -6.10 24.16 8.38
C PHE A 367 -4.94 24.92 7.75
N ILE A 368 -4.62 24.59 6.51
CA ILE A 368 -3.62 25.29 5.72
C ILE A 368 -4.00 25.22 4.23
N ARG A 369 -3.71 26.28 3.47
CA ARG A 369 -3.92 26.27 2.01
C ARG A 369 -2.89 25.41 1.33
N THR A 370 -3.32 24.65 0.32
CA THR A 370 -2.46 23.79 -0.50
C THR A 370 -1.30 24.57 -1.14
N GLU A 371 -1.58 25.76 -1.66
CA GLU A 371 -0.62 26.66 -2.29
C GLU A 371 0.52 27.01 -1.34
N ILE A 372 0.19 27.47 -0.13
CA ILE A 372 1.18 27.84 0.90
C ILE A 372 2.10 26.67 1.25
N VAL A 373 1.52 25.46 1.41
CA VAL A 373 2.34 24.27 1.71
C VAL A 373 3.28 23.94 0.57
N ARG A 374 2.83 24.06 -0.69
CA ARG A 374 3.67 23.81 -1.87
C ARG A 374 4.84 24.78 -1.93
N ASP A 375 4.58 26.07 -1.71
CA ASP A 375 5.60 27.11 -1.74
C ASP A 375 6.64 26.88 -0.63
N LEU A 376 6.19 26.60 0.60
CA LEU A 376 7.08 26.32 1.73
C LEU A 376 7.94 25.06 1.50
N ILE A 377 7.37 24.00 0.93
CA ILE A 377 8.14 22.80 0.61
C ILE A 377 9.18 23.10 -0.47
N LEU A 378 8.81 23.85 -1.49
CA LEU A 378 9.71 24.22 -2.58
C LEU A 378 10.87 25.08 -2.08
N ASP A 379 10.59 26.08 -1.25
CA ASP A 379 11.62 26.94 -0.66
C ASP A 379 12.54 26.15 0.28
N ALA A 380 11.98 25.27 1.11
CA ALA A 380 12.77 24.39 1.97
C ALA A 380 13.68 23.45 1.15
N LEU A 381 13.15 22.86 0.05
CA LEU A 381 13.94 22.02 -0.84
C LEU A 381 15.07 22.80 -1.51
N ARG A 382 14.81 24.01 -2.01
CA ARG A 382 15.83 24.87 -2.61
C ARG A 382 16.94 25.17 -1.64
N ASN A 383 16.59 25.61 -0.43
CA ASN A 383 17.56 26.01 0.59
C ASN A 383 18.43 24.81 1.01
N VAL A 384 17.79 23.66 1.30
CA VAL A 384 18.51 22.45 1.70
C VAL A 384 19.38 21.92 0.56
N ALA A 385 18.88 21.87 -0.67
CA ALA A 385 19.66 21.41 -1.82
C ALA A 385 20.84 22.34 -2.14
N THR A 386 20.66 23.66 -2.05
CA THR A 386 21.72 24.63 -2.27
C THR A 386 22.81 24.51 -1.20
N TYR A 387 22.42 24.41 0.07
CA TYR A 387 23.37 24.26 1.17
C TYR A 387 24.13 22.93 1.07
N ALA A 388 23.42 21.82 0.79
CA ALA A 388 24.00 20.49 0.65
C ALA A 388 25.02 20.40 -0.50
N ARG A 389 24.76 21.11 -1.63
CA ARG A 389 25.72 21.20 -2.75
C ARG A 389 26.94 22.06 -2.44
N ALA A 390 26.74 23.16 -1.71
CA ALA A 390 27.82 24.07 -1.38
C ALA A 390 28.79 23.52 -0.31
N ASN A 391 28.25 22.80 0.69
CA ASN A 391 28.96 22.39 1.90
C ASN A 391 28.62 20.95 2.29
N LYS A 392 29.03 19.96 1.48
CA LYS A 392 28.66 18.56 1.68
C LYS A 392 29.06 18.02 3.07
N GLU A 393 30.30 18.26 3.51
CA GLU A 393 30.82 17.74 4.79
C GLU A 393 30.10 18.36 5.99
N ASP A 394 29.85 19.67 5.95
CA ASP A 394 29.12 20.39 7.01
C ASP A 394 27.65 19.95 7.04
N PHE A 395 27.06 19.68 5.88
CA PHE A 395 25.70 19.17 5.76
C PHE A 395 25.58 17.77 6.37
N GLU A 396 26.53 16.87 6.11
CA GLU A 396 26.55 15.53 6.71
C GLU A 396 26.62 15.61 8.23
N GLN A 397 27.49 16.46 8.78
CA GLN A 397 27.60 16.67 10.22
C GLN A 397 26.33 17.27 10.83
N LEU A 398 25.74 18.24 10.18
CA LEU A 398 24.50 18.89 10.61
C LEU A 398 23.34 17.89 10.66
N VAL A 399 23.17 17.08 9.61
CA VAL A 399 22.13 16.05 9.55
C VAL A 399 22.35 14.99 10.64
N MET A 400 23.59 14.53 10.83
CA MET A 400 23.91 13.57 11.90
C MET A 400 23.59 14.12 13.29
N GLN A 401 24.00 15.35 13.59
CA GLN A 401 23.73 16.00 14.89
C GLN A 401 22.22 16.18 15.10
N THR A 402 21.51 16.74 14.12
CA THR A 402 20.07 16.99 14.20
C THR A 402 19.29 15.68 14.43
N THR A 403 19.71 14.62 13.74
CA THR A 403 19.07 13.31 13.86
C THR A 403 19.36 12.65 15.22
N LEU A 404 20.61 12.75 15.72
CA LEU A 404 20.95 12.25 17.03
C LEU A 404 20.18 12.95 18.15
N ASP A 405 20.00 14.27 18.05
CA ASP A 405 19.25 15.04 19.04
C ASP A 405 17.74 14.79 18.97
N ALA A 406 17.18 14.63 17.75
CA ALA A 406 15.79 14.24 17.56
C ALA A 406 15.54 12.84 18.12
N ARG A 407 16.43 11.90 17.84
CA ARG A 407 16.38 10.52 18.32
C ARG A 407 16.46 10.43 19.84
N LYS A 408 17.38 11.17 20.46
CA LYS A 408 17.49 11.26 21.93
C LYS A 408 16.17 11.77 22.53
N ARG A 409 15.59 12.82 21.96
CA ARG A 409 14.30 13.40 22.44
C ARG A 409 13.14 12.40 22.29
N SER A 410 13.03 11.73 21.15
CA SER A 410 11.98 10.73 20.88
C SER A 410 12.10 9.54 21.83
N LEU A 411 13.30 8.98 22.00
CA LEU A 411 13.56 7.88 22.94
C LEU A 411 13.27 8.29 24.38
N GLN A 412 13.61 9.51 24.79
CA GLN A 412 13.34 10.02 26.13
C GLN A 412 11.82 10.21 26.35
N SER A 413 11.10 10.75 25.37
CA SER A 413 9.65 10.89 25.40
C SER A 413 8.96 9.53 25.45
N GLY A 414 9.37 8.59 24.61
CA GLY A 414 8.84 7.22 24.60
C GLY A 414 9.07 6.49 25.90
N ARG A 415 10.26 6.61 26.52
CA ARG A 415 10.54 6.06 27.85
C ARG A 415 9.64 6.64 28.93
N THR A 416 9.45 7.97 28.93
CA THR A 416 8.59 8.65 29.89
C THR A 416 7.12 8.20 29.77
N GLU A 417 6.64 8.00 28.55
CA GLU A 417 5.28 7.47 28.30
C GLU A 417 5.17 6.01 28.74
N LEU A 418 6.16 5.16 28.44
CA LEU A 418 6.22 3.77 28.91
C LEU A 418 6.20 3.69 30.44
N ASP A 419 7.01 4.50 31.13
CA ASP A 419 7.03 4.55 32.60
C ASP A 419 5.66 4.94 33.16
N ARG A 420 4.94 5.89 32.51
CA ARG A 420 3.58 6.26 32.90
C ARG A 420 2.60 5.10 32.72
N ILE A 421 2.68 4.41 31.58
CA ILE A 421 1.85 3.24 31.28
C ILE A 421 2.11 2.14 32.33
N MET A 422 3.37 1.81 32.59
CA MET A 422 3.73 0.77 33.58
C MET A 422 3.23 1.10 34.99
N ARG A 423 3.37 2.36 35.42
CA ARG A 423 2.80 2.79 36.71
C ARG A 423 1.28 2.62 36.75
N ARG A 424 0.59 3.02 35.69
CA ARG A 424 -0.86 2.89 35.63
C ARG A 424 -1.32 1.44 35.57
N THR A 425 -0.62 0.57 34.87
CA THR A 425 -0.89 -0.88 34.85
C THR A 425 -0.74 -1.49 36.25
N ASN A 426 0.32 -1.16 36.98
CA ASN A 426 0.53 -1.62 38.36
C ASN A 426 -0.54 -1.08 39.33
N GLU A 427 -1.02 0.15 39.13
CA GLU A 427 -2.15 0.69 39.88
C GLU A 427 -3.42 -0.12 39.62
N LEU A 428 -3.71 -0.44 38.36
CA LEU A 428 -4.87 -1.23 37.97
C LEU A 428 -4.81 -2.65 38.54
N ASP A 429 -3.64 -3.29 38.56
CA ASP A 429 -3.44 -4.60 39.20
C ASP A 429 -3.77 -4.53 40.67
N THR A 430 -3.29 -3.49 41.36
CA THR A 430 -3.59 -3.28 42.79
C THR A 430 -5.07 -3.02 43.02
N LEU A 431 -5.74 -2.29 42.14
CA LEU A 431 -7.18 -2.01 42.23
C LEU A 431 -8.00 -3.27 41.95
N LEU A 432 -7.62 -4.09 40.97
CA LEU A 432 -8.27 -5.37 40.68
C LEU A 432 -8.14 -6.34 41.84
N GLN A 433 -6.96 -6.41 42.48
CA GLN A 433 -6.74 -7.23 43.66
C GLN A 433 -7.66 -6.80 44.82
N LYS A 434 -7.69 -5.51 45.13
CA LYS A 434 -8.60 -4.96 46.20
C LYS A 434 -10.06 -5.19 45.86
N LEU A 435 -10.46 -5.02 44.62
CA LEU A 435 -11.81 -5.25 44.13
C LEU A 435 -12.24 -6.71 44.35
N TYR A 436 -11.32 -7.66 44.07
CA TYR A 436 -11.54 -9.08 44.33
C TYR A 436 -11.62 -9.41 45.81
N GLU A 437 -10.75 -8.83 46.67
CA GLU A 437 -10.81 -8.99 48.13
C GLU A 437 -12.13 -8.49 48.73
N ASP A 438 -12.60 -7.30 48.32
CA ASP A 438 -13.88 -6.74 48.78
C ASP A 438 -15.09 -7.57 48.29
N TYR A 439 -15.01 -8.14 47.12
CA TYR A 439 -16.03 -9.07 46.62
C TYR A 439 -16.03 -10.37 47.42
N ALA A 440 -14.87 -10.97 47.66
CA ALA A 440 -14.72 -12.20 48.43
C ALA A 440 -15.19 -12.05 49.88
N LEU A 441 -15.01 -10.86 50.47
CA LEU A 441 -15.47 -10.51 51.82
C LEU A 441 -16.96 -10.11 51.90
N GLY A 442 -17.66 -10.16 50.75
CA GLY A 442 -19.10 -9.80 50.70
C GLY A 442 -19.41 -8.31 50.83
N ARG A 443 -18.39 -7.43 50.76
CA ARG A 443 -18.54 -5.97 50.88
C ARG A 443 -19.03 -5.32 49.58
N LEU A 444 -18.84 -6.01 48.44
CA LEU A 444 -19.17 -5.51 47.09
C LEU A 444 -20.20 -6.42 46.40
N PRO A 445 -21.35 -5.89 45.94
CA PRO A 445 -22.31 -6.66 45.17
C PRO A 445 -21.74 -7.17 43.83
N GLU A 446 -22.11 -8.40 43.43
CA GLU A 446 -21.63 -9.08 42.21
C GLU A 446 -21.74 -8.22 40.94
N LYS A 447 -22.90 -7.56 40.73
CA LYS A 447 -23.12 -6.67 39.56
C LYS A 447 -22.13 -5.52 39.48
N ARG A 448 -21.75 -4.98 40.67
CA ARG A 448 -20.81 -3.85 40.72
C ARG A 448 -19.37 -4.32 40.55
N HIS A 449 -19.03 -5.47 41.12
CA HIS A 449 -17.74 -6.14 40.89
C HIS A 449 -17.53 -6.42 39.39
N ALA A 450 -18.49 -7.10 38.73
CA ALA A 450 -18.37 -7.43 37.29
C ALA A 450 -18.23 -6.18 36.41
N LYS A 451 -18.95 -5.09 36.73
CA LYS A 451 -18.82 -3.84 35.95
C LYS A 451 -17.47 -3.17 36.12
N LEU A 452 -16.94 -3.08 37.35
CA LEU A 452 -15.65 -2.43 37.59
C LEU A 452 -14.48 -3.29 37.12
N SER A 453 -14.55 -4.61 37.30
CA SER A 453 -13.55 -5.55 36.76
C SER A 453 -13.43 -5.43 35.24
N ALA A 454 -14.56 -5.52 34.52
CA ALA A 454 -14.56 -5.36 33.06
C ALA A 454 -14.04 -3.99 32.60
N GLN A 455 -14.25 -2.93 33.38
CA GLN A 455 -13.77 -1.58 33.06
C GLN A 455 -12.25 -1.48 33.24
N TYR A 456 -11.69 -2.02 34.33
CA TYR A 456 -10.25 -2.03 34.60
C TYR A 456 -9.50 -2.97 33.66
N GLU A 457 -10.04 -4.15 33.33
CA GLU A 457 -9.48 -5.08 32.36
C GLU A 457 -9.42 -4.47 30.96
N ALA A 458 -10.48 -3.73 30.54
CA ALA A 458 -10.49 -3.03 29.26
C ALA A 458 -9.44 -1.90 29.19
N GLU A 459 -9.27 -1.13 30.30
CA GLU A 459 -8.23 -0.10 30.39
C GLU A 459 -6.84 -0.74 30.35
N GLN A 460 -6.62 -1.84 31.06
CA GLN A 460 -5.34 -2.57 31.05
C GLN A 460 -4.98 -3.09 29.66
N ALA A 461 -5.92 -3.71 28.95
CA ALA A 461 -5.71 -4.17 27.59
C ALA A 461 -5.34 -3.04 26.62
N GLN A 462 -5.94 -1.85 26.77
CA GLN A 462 -5.57 -0.68 25.97
C GLN A 462 -4.17 -0.18 26.27
N LEU A 463 -3.76 -0.16 27.55
CA LEU A 463 -2.43 0.24 27.97
C LEU A 463 -1.37 -0.76 27.51
N GLU A 464 -1.65 -2.06 27.57
CA GLU A 464 -0.76 -3.11 27.05
C GLU A 464 -0.55 -2.99 25.53
N GLN A 465 -1.65 -2.77 24.79
CA GLN A 465 -1.56 -2.52 23.35
C GLN A 465 -0.71 -1.28 23.05
N ARG A 466 -0.94 -0.19 23.77
CA ARG A 466 -0.19 1.07 23.58
C ARG A 466 1.29 0.90 23.93
N SER A 467 1.61 0.14 24.98
CA SER A 467 2.98 -0.20 25.35
C SER A 467 3.70 -0.97 24.24
N ALA A 468 3.03 -1.98 23.65
CA ALA A 468 3.58 -2.75 22.55
C ALA A 468 3.83 -1.87 21.30
N GLU A 469 2.88 -1.00 20.94
CA GLU A 469 3.03 -0.05 19.84
C GLU A 469 4.21 0.91 20.05
N LEU A 470 4.39 1.43 21.28
CA LEU A 470 5.51 2.31 21.62
C LEU A 470 6.86 1.58 21.54
N MET A 471 6.94 0.34 22.04
CA MET A 471 8.16 -0.46 21.94
C MET A 471 8.53 -0.75 20.49
N GLU A 472 7.55 -1.09 19.65
CA GLU A 472 7.76 -1.29 18.20
C GLU A 472 8.25 -0.01 17.52
N GLN A 473 7.64 1.15 17.83
CA GLN A 473 8.08 2.46 17.32
C GLN A 473 9.52 2.79 17.73
N MET A 474 9.88 2.59 19.00
CA MET A 474 11.23 2.84 19.51
C MET A 474 12.28 1.93 18.87
N ASN A 475 11.94 0.67 18.61
CA ASN A 475 12.82 -0.27 17.91
C ASN A 475 12.99 0.11 16.43
N ALA A 476 11.90 0.48 15.75
CA ALA A 476 11.95 0.95 14.35
C ALA A 476 12.82 2.21 14.21
N GLU A 477 12.70 3.18 15.14
CA GLU A 477 13.56 4.38 15.15
C GLU A 477 15.04 4.06 15.42
N GLN A 478 15.35 2.95 16.09
CA GLN A 478 16.75 2.51 16.27
C GLN A 478 17.36 1.93 14.98
N GLU A 479 16.54 1.36 14.10
CA GLU A 479 16.99 0.73 12.85
C GLU A 479 17.05 1.72 11.66
N GLU A 480 16.35 2.86 11.72
CA GLU A 480 16.41 3.88 10.67
C GLU A 480 17.81 4.53 10.62
N SER A 481 18.60 4.16 9.64
CA SER A 481 19.88 4.82 9.35
C SER A 481 19.66 6.08 8.51
N VAL A 482 20.28 7.18 8.91
CA VAL A 482 20.37 8.39 8.08
C VAL A 482 21.23 8.08 6.87
N ASN A 483 20.71 8.35 5.69
CA ASN A 483 21.43 8.11 4.44
C ASN A 483 21.58 9.39 3.65
N VAL A 484 22.58 10.20 4.04
CA VAL A 484 22.89 11.48 3.39
C VAL A 484 23.31 11.29 1.95
N ASP A 485 24.09 10.26 1.64
CA ASP A 485 24.52 9.98 0.26
C ASP A 485 23.33 9.79 -0.67
N ARG A 486 22.29 9.09 -0.21
CA ARG A 486 21.08 8.88 -1.00
C ARG A 486 20.30 10.17 -1.23
N PHE A 487 20.25 11.05 -0.23
CA PHE A 487 19.66 12.38 -0.39
C PHE A 487 20.45 13.19 -1.43
N MET A 488 21.78 13.14 -1.38
CA MET A 488 22.64 13.82 -2.35
C MET A 488 22.44 13.29 -3.78
N GLU A 489 22.32 11.97 -3.96
CA GLU A 489 21.98 11.39 -5.27
C GLU A 489 20.66 11.92 -5.84
N LEU A 490 19.65 12.13 -4.97
CA LEU A 490 18.40 12.75 -5.38
C LEU A 490 18.59 14.23 -5.75
N VAL A 491 19.33 14.98 -4.94
CA VAL A 491 19.64 16.40 -5.21
C VAL A 491 20.38 16.56 -6.54
N ASP A 492 21.31 15.65 -6.86
CA ASP A 492 22.05 15.66 -8.13
C ASP A 492 21.17 15.29 -9.33
N ARG A 493 20.20 14.39 -9.12
CA ARG A 493 19.24 14.01 -10.17
C ARG A 493 18.28 15.14 -10.54
N TYR A 494 17.87 15.94 -9.56
CA TYR A 494 16.97 17.07 -9.74
C TYR A 494 17.77 18.36 -9.81
N THR A 495 18.18 18.77 -11.02
CA THR A 495 18.99 20.00 -11.22
C THR A 495 18.16 21.27 -11.08
N ASP A 496 16.85 21.20 -11.29
CA ASP A 496 15.94 22.33 -11.31
C ASP A 496 14.86 22.20 -10.22
N PHE A 497 14.80 23.19 -9.34
CA PHE A 497 13.80 23.33 -8.28
C PHE A 497 12.89 24.54 -8.51
N THR A 498 12.57 24.87 -9.77
CA THR A 498 11.67 25.99 -10.10
C THR A 498 10.22 25.66 -9.79
N GLU A 499 9.81 24.43 -10.04
CA GLU A 499 8.45 23.95 -9.78
C GLU A 499 8.45 22.65 -8.97
N LEU A 500 7.52 22.55 -8.00
CA LEU A 500 7.35 21.37 -7.18
C LEU A 500 6.54 20.31 -7.92
N THR A 501 7.21 19.28 -8.43
CA THR A 501 6.58 18.15 -9.12
C THR A 501 6.13 17.05 -8.16
N THR A 502 5.17 16.22 -8.58
CA THR A 502 4.71 15.06 -7.79
C THR A 502 5.84 14.07 -7.47
N PRO A 503 6.73 13.71 -8.39
CA PRO A 503 7.89 12.88 -8.08
C PRO A 503 8.79 13.48 -7.01
N MET A 504 9.12 14.80 -7.10
CA MET A 504 9.92 15.49 -6.09
C MET A 504 9.28 15.38 -4.71
N LEU A 505 7.97 15.65 -4.60
CA LEU A 505 7.24 15.49 -3.34
C LEU A 505 7.38 14.09 -2.76
N ASN A 506 7.19 13.06 -3.60
CA ASN A 506 7.20 11.67 -3.16
C ASN A 506 8.60 11.15 -2.82
N GLU A 507 9.64 11.63 -3.53
CA GLU A 507 11.02 11.19 -3.31
C GLU A 507 11.71 11.98 -2.19
N PHE A 508 11.42 13.29 -2.01
CA PHE A 508 12.10 14.13 -1.00
C PHE A 508 11.34 14.24 0.32
N ILE A 509 10.00 14.22 0.32
CA ILE A 509 9.21 14.54 1.51
C ILE A 509 8.68 13.30 2.20
N ASP A 510 9.02 13.14 3.47
CA ASP A 510 8.44 12.10 4.33
C ASP A 510 7.09 12.50 4.87
N LYS A 511 7.03 13.62 5.57
CA LYS A 511 5.81 14.18 6.16
C LYS A 511 5.96 15.69 6.41
N VAL A 512 4.81 16.35 6.50
CA VAL A 512 4.70 17.75 6.91
C VAL A 512 3.78 17.83 8.10
N ILE A 513 4.23 18.41 9.19
CA ILE A 513 3.46 18.60 10.42
C ILE A 513 2.97 20.05 10.46
N VAL A 514 1.66 20.22 10.62
CA VAL A 514 1.01 21.53 10.64
C VAL A 514 0.41 21.76 12.03
N TYR A 515 0.89 22.79 12.72
CA TYR A 515 0.41 23.18 14.05
C TYR A 515 -0.76 24.16 13.98
N GLU A 516 -1.33 24.49 15.15
CA GLU A 516 -2.42 25.44 15.25
C GLU A 516 -1.98 26.85 14.82
N ARG A 517 -2.89 27.52 14.12
CA ARG A 517 -2.70 28.87 13.64
C ARG A 517 -2.95 29.86 14.77
N LYS A 518 -1.91 30.55 15.22
CA LYS A 518 -1.97 31.56 16.26
C LYS A 518 -2.27 32.92 15.66
N LYS A 519 -3.26 33.62 16.16
CA LYS A 519 -3.60 34.95 15.71
C LYS A 519 -2.70 35.98 16.42
N ILE A 520 -1.92 36.72 15.68
CA ILE A 520 -1.10 37.83 16.21
C ILE A 520 -1.93 39.10 16.24
N ASN A 521 -2.57 39.47 15.11
CA ASN A 521 -3.44 40.63 15.02
C ASN A 521 -4.62 40.36 14.06
N ARG A 522 -5.41 41.40 13.72
CA ARG A 522 -6.61 41.25 12.86
C ARG A 522 -6.34 40.63 11.50
N TYR A 523 -5.13 40.81 10.96
CA TYR A 523 -4.74 40.41 9.60
C TYR A 523 -3.54 39.49 9.56
N GLN A 524 -2.85 39.28 10.68
CA GLN A 524 -1.60 38.54 10.76
C GLN A 524 -1.75 37.32 11.67
N TYR A 525 -1.24 36.22 11.17
CA TYR A 525 -1.27 34.94 11.86
C TYR A 525 0.10 34.29 11.79
N ASP A 526 0.48 33.61 12.84
CA ASP A 526 1.64 32.76 12.91
C ASP A 526 1.21 31.30 12.89
N GLN A 527 1.90 30.48 12.11
CA GLN A 527 1.62 29.05 12.02
C GLN A 527 2.92 28.28 11.85
N GLN A 528 3.25 27.48 12.85
CA GLN A 528 4.42 26.62 12.80
C GLN A 528 4.16 25.44 11.86
N ILE A 529 5.13 25.15 10.99
CA ILE A 529 5.12 24.04 10.05
C ILE A 529 6.46 23.36 10.10
N GLU A 530 6.48 22.04 10.19
CA GLU A 530 7.70 21.26 10.17
C GLU A 530 7.70 20.35 8.95
N ILE A 531 8.79 20.39 8.19
CA ILE A 531 8.98 19.57 6.99
C ILE A 531 10.04 18.52 7.31
N TYR A 532 9.67 17.25 7.09
CA TYR A 532 10.57 16.11 7.26
C TYR A 532 10.90 15.55 5.89
N PHE A 533 12.19 15.47 5.61
CA PHE A 533 12.70 14.90 4.37
C PHE A 533 12.91 13.39 4.49
N ASN A 534 12.75 12.69 3.39
CA ASN A 534 13.16 11.30 3.30
C ASN A 534 14.68 11.20 3.48
N PHE A 535 15.18 10.19 4.17
CA PHE A 535 16.59 9.87 4.41
C PHE A 535 17.34 10.76 5.41
N ILE A 536 16.94 12.03 5.60
CA ILE A 536 17.66 12.99 6.46
C ILE A 536 16.80 13.57 7.59
N GLY A 537 15.49 13.30 7.60
CA GLY A 537 14.57 13.78 8.62
C GLY A 537 14.33 15.30 8.56
N LYS A 538 14.15 15.94 9.73
CA LYS A 538 14.01 17.39 9.84
C LYS A 538 15.39 18.03 9.86
N VAL A 539 15.65 18.93 8.93
CA VAL A 539 16.88 19.70 8.86
C VAL A 539 16.56 21.16 9.17
N THR A 540 17.28 21.74 10.11
CA THR A 540 17.28 23.18 10.37
C THR A 540 18.65 23.70 9.93
N LEU A 541 18.67 24.40 8.81
CA LEU A 541 19.93 25.04 8.35
C LEU A 541 20.36 26.11 9.36
N PRO A 542 21.67 26.30 9.58
CA PRO A 542 22.14 27.45 10.31
C PRO A 542 21.59 28.70 9.60
N GLU A 543 21.00 29.59 10.33
CA GLU A 543 20.78 30.95 9.80
C GLU A 543 22.16 31.44 9.42
N GLU A 544 22.42 31.63 8.12
CA GLU A 544 23.55 32.48 7.73
C GLU A 544 23.29 33.79 8.47
N GLU A 545 24.20 34.19 9.35
CA GLU A 545 24.34 35.59 9.72
C GLU A 545 24.67 36.33 8.40
N THR A 546 23.66 36.50 7.59
CA THR A 546 23.66 37.57 6.61
C THR A 546 23.77 38.82 7.49
N GLU A 547 24.96 39.39 7.54
CA GLU A 547 25.04 40.84 7.75
C GLU A 547 23.89 41.40 6.91
N ALA A 548 22.88 41.89 7.60
CA ALA A 548 21.67 42.40 6.97
C ALA A 548 22.13 43.38 5.89
N ALA A 549 22.12 42.92 4.65
CA ALA A 549 22.08 43.83 3.54
C ALA A 549 20.86 44.70 3.84
N PRO A 550 21.00 46.03 3.86
CA PRO A 550 19.90 46.89 4.25
C PRO A 550 18.70 46.48 3.43
N GLU A 551 17.61 46.03 4.13
CA GLU A 551 16.35 45.62 3.46
C GLU A 551 16.02 46.73 2.48
N ALA A 552 16.02 46.42 1.19
CA ALA A 552 15.52 47.33 0.18
C ALA A 552 14.12 47.74 0.63
N PRO A 553 13.81 49.03 0.75
CA PRO A 553 12.58 49.49 1.35
C PRO A 553 11.41 48.80 0.66
N LYS A 554 10.58 48.10 1.45
CA LYS A 554 9.40 47.36 0.96
C LYS A 554 8.49 48.37 0.27
N THR A 555 8.51 48.40 -1.06
CA THR A 555 7.61 49.23 -1.83
C THR A 555 6.17 48.75 -1.63
N LEU A 556 5.35 49.57 -0.99
CA LEU A 556 3.93 49.29 -0.83
C LEU A 556 3.23 49.53 -2.15
N HIS A 557 2.30 48.62 -2.48
CA HIS A 557 1.58 48.69 -3.75
C HIS A 557 0.79 49.99 -3.88
N VAL A 558 1.16 50.79 -4.87
CA VAL A 558 0.43 51.96 -5.33
C VAL A 558 0.07 51.70 -6.81
N ALA A 559 -1.19 51.86 -7.18
CA ALA A 559 -1.59 51.68 -8.57
C ALA A 559 -0.83 52.67 -9.48
N SER A 560 -0.35 52.21 -10.62
CA SER A 560 0.46 53.01 -11.58
C SER A 560 -0.23 54.30 -12.05
N ASN A 561 -1.55 54.40 -11.90
CA ASN A 561 -2.36 55.59 -12.22
C ASN A 561 -2.86 56.32 -10.96
N SER A 562 -2.12 56.26 -9.85
CA SER A 562 -2.52 56.91 -8.62
C SER A 562 -2.53 58.44 -8.79
N SER A 563 -3.65 59.07 -8.42
CA SER A 563 -3.73 60.53 -8.37
C SER A 563 -2.78 61.19 -7.36
N PHE A 564 -2.08 60.38 -6.56
CA PHE A 564 -1.11 60.81 -5.54
C PHE A 564 0.36 60.75 -6.00
N ALA A 565 0.62 60.30 -7.26
CA ALA A 565 1.98 60.26 -7.80
C ALA A 565 2.75 61.60 -7.67
N PRO A 566 2.13 62.79 -7.91
CA PRO A 566 2.81 64.09 -7.77
C PRO A 566 3.33 64.37 -6.35
N ILE A 567 2.74 63.74 -5.31
CA ILE A 567 3.22 63.85 -3.93
C ILE A 567 4.51 63.03 -3.76
N GLY A 568 4.56 61.82 -4.36
CA GLY A 568 5.76 61.00 -4.37
C GLY A 568 6.93 61.72 -5.03
N ASP A 569 6.70 62.32 -6.20
CA ASP A 569 7.71 63.09 -6.94
C ASP A 569 8.16 64.32 -6.14
N TYR A 570 7.24 65.05 -5.51
CA TYR A 570 7.54 66.16 -4.66
C TYR A 570 8.42 65.75 -3.46
N LEU A 571 8.05 64.70 -2.74
CA LEU A 571 8.80 64.25 -1.56
C LEU A 571 10.17 63.66 -1.93
N THR A 572 10.28 62.96 -3.04
CA THR A 572 11.56 62.40 -3.53
C THR A 572 12.55 63.53 -3.90
N ALA A 573 12.04 64.66 -4.32
CA ALA A 573 12.87 65.82 -4.63
C ALA A 573 13.35 66.65 -3.38
N GLN A 574 12.83 66.35 -2.19
CA GLN A 574 13.22 67.00 -0.95
C GLN A 574 14.47 66.34 -0.35
N THR A 575 15.34 67.18 0.23
CA THR A 575 16.57 66.71 0.91
C THR A 575 16.48 66.80 2.43
N GLU A 576 15.39 67.34 2.97
CA GLU A 576 15.18 67.56 4.39
C GLU A 576 14.84 66.25 5.13
N GLU A 577 15.44 66.11 6.33
CA GLU A 577 15.16 64.90 7.18
C GLU A 577 13.78 64.94 7.81
N ALA A 578 13.19 66.11 7.99
CA ALA A 578 11.85 66.28 8.53
C ALA A 578 11.05 67.31 7.75
N ILE A 579 9.82 66.97 7.33
CA ILE A 579 8.96 67.82 6.53
C ILE A 579 7.62 68.04 7.22
N ALA A 580 7.15 69.24 7.34
CA ALA A 580 5.80 69.56 7.73
C ALA A 580 4.95 69.76 6.46
N LEU A 581 4.10 68.81 6.11
CA LEU A 581 3.30 68.84 4.90
C LEU A 581 1.85 69.24 5.22
N PRO A 582 1.42 70.45 4.89
CA PRO A 582 0.04 70.88 5.09
C PRO A 582 -0.92 70.13 4.18
N PHE A 583 -2.16 69.83 4.64
CA PHE A 583 -3.19 69.20 3.84
C PHE A 583 -3.51 69.98 2.56
N SER A 584 -3.50 71.32 2.66
CA SER A 584 -3.65 72.22 1.51
C SER A 584 -2.60 71.97 0.42
N LYS A 585 -1.36 71.68 0.84
CA LYS A 585 -0.27 71.40 -0.12
C LYS A 585 -0.48 70.03 -0.80
N VAL A 586 -1.01 69.06 -0.09
CA VAL A 586 -1.38 67.77 -0.67
C VAL A 586 -2.50 67.94 -1.71
N GLU A 587 -3.49 68.76 -1.43
CA GLU A 587 -4.58 69.08 -2.36
C GLU A 587 -4.09 69.88 -3.59
N GLU A 588 -3.19 70.82 -3.38
CA GLU A 588 -2.54 71.56 -4.46
C GLU A 588 -1.78 70.60 -5.41
N LEU A 589 -0.95 69.72 -4.88
CA LEU A 589 -0.14 68.79 -5.66
C LEU A 589 -1.00 67.76 -6.40
N THR A 590 -2.12 67.33 -5.82
CA THR A 590 -3.01 66.32 -6.42
C THR A 590 -4.08 66.93 -7.32
N GLY A 591 -4.29 68.24 -7.24
CA GLY A 591 -5.37 68.95 -7.96
C GLY A 591 -6.78 68.57 -7.52
N LYS A 592 -6.93 67.89 -6.36
CA LYS A 592 -8.21 67.37 -5.85
C LYS A 592 -8.31 67.57 -4.36
N PRO A 593 -9.51 67.89 -3.81
CA PRO A 593 -9.69 67.95 -2.35
C PRO A 593 -9.50 66.57 -1.71
N LEU A 594 -8.94 66.55 -0.53
CA LEU A 594 -8.78 65.34 0.28
C LEU A 594 -10.16 64.81 0.72
N CYS A 595 -10.26 63.51 0.91
CA CYS A 595 -11.50 62.87 1.37
C CYS A 595 -11.78 63.27 2.85
N LYS A 596 -13.05 63.25 3.27
CA LYS A 596 -13.49 63.58 4.63
C LYS A 596 -12.76 62.80 5.73
N SER A 597 -12.29 61.60 5.42
CA SER A 597 -11.55 60.74 6.36
C SER A 597 -10.13 61.29 6.67
N ALA A 598 -9.50 61.99 5.73
CA ALA A 598 -8.19 62.63 5.93
C ALA A 598 -8.21 63.71 6.99
N TYR A 599 -9.31 64.47 7.07
CA TYR A 599 -9.51 65.54 8.07
C TYR A 599 -10.01 65.02 9.42
N LYS A 600 -10.56 63.81 9.46
CA LYS A 600 -11.23 63.31 10.65
C LYS A 600 -10.41 62.27 11.44
N TYR A 601 -9.59 61.52 10.77
CA TYR A 601 -8.88 60.39 11.35
C TYR A 601 -7.38 60.45 11.08
N ALA A 602 -6.54 60.61 12.10
CA ALA A 602 -5.10 60.55 11.97
C ALA A 602 -4.61 59.23 11.36
N SER A 603 -5.30 58.11 11.65
CA SER A 603 -4.99 56.79 11.08
C SER A 603 -5.08 56.72 9.55
N TYR A 604 -5.72 57.70 8.88
CA TYR A 604 -5.79 57.79 7.43
C TYR A 604 -4.39 57.98 6.81
N TRP A 605 -3.50 58.66 7.50
CA TRP A 605 -2.21 59.07 7.01
C TRP A 605 -1.09 58.02 7.18
N TYR A 606 -1.36 56.93 7.88
CA TYR A 606 -0.39 55.85 8.07
C TYR A 606 -0.55 54.75 7.01
N PRO A 607 0.58 54.16 6.52
CA PRO A 607 0.58 53.15 5.48
C PRO A 607 -0.33 51.95 5.81
N ALA A 608 -1.09 51.49 4.81
CA ALA A 608 -1.91 50.27 4.91
C ALA A 608 -2.22 49.73 3.51
N LYS A 609 -2.61 48.47 3.42
CA LYS A 609 -2.77 47.70 2.17
C LYS A 609 -3.61 48.40 1.06
N ASP A 610 -4.60 49.22 1.44
CA ASP A 610 -5.54 49.84 0.49
C ASP A 610 -5.56 51.38 0.61
N ARG A 611 -4.45 52.02 0.97
CA ARG A 611 -4.35 53.45 1.17
C ARG A 611 -3.29 54.08 0.25
N PRO A 612 -3.67 54.54 -0.94
CA PRO A 612 -2.71 55.03 -1.94
C PRO A 612 -1.86 56.24 -1.46
N LEU A 613 -2.45 57.22 -0.78
CA LEU A 613 -1.72 58.41 -0.32
C LEU A 613 -0.61 58.12 0.71
N PRO A 614 -0.89 57.46 1.85
CA PRO A 614 0.18 57.12 2.79
C PRO A 614 1.22 56.16 2.20
N ASN A 615 0.81 55.24 1.33
CA ASN A 615 1.73 54.34 0.65
C ASN A 615 2.66 55.08 -0.32
N THR A 616 2.16 56.13 -0.99
CA THR A 616 2.99 57.01 -1.85
C THR A 616 4.01 57.79 -1.02
N ILE A 617 3.63 58.29 0.16
CA ILE A 617 4.55 58.97 1.10
C ILE A 617 5.65 58.00 1.56
N TYR A 618 5.27 56.82 1.97
CA TYR A 618 6.20 55.77 2.40
C TYR A 618 7.16 55.35 1.28
N ASN A 619 6.65 55.13 0.08
CA ASN A 619 7.49 54.76 -1.08
C ASN A 619 8.43 55.88 -1.53
N ALA A 620 8.15 57.12 -1.18
CA ALA A 620 9.04 58.26 -1.38
C ALA A 620 10.15 58.37 -0.30
N GLY A 621 10.21 57.41 0.64
CA GLY A 621 11.25 57.35 1.68
C GLY A 621 10.95 58.19 2.93
N TYR A 622 9.67 58.47 3.19
CA TYR A 622 9.24 59.24 4.38
C TYR A 622 8.23 58.45 5.22
N ASP A 623 8.43 58.43 6.52
CA ASP A 623 7.49 57.94 7.50
C ASP A 623 6.65 59.03 8.11
N VAL A 624 5.41 58.75 8.49
CA VAL A 624 4.53 59.70 9.20
C VAL A 624 4.85 59.66 10.68
N ASP A 625 5.49 60.70 11.19
CA ASP A 625 5.79 60.84 12.62
C ASP A 625 4.52 61.16 13.41
N ARG A 626 3.83 62.23 13.03
CA ARG A 626 2.56 62.63 13.68
C ARG A 626 1.65 63.39 12.70
N VAL A 627 0.36 63.41 13.03
CA VAL A 627 -0.65 64.16 12.27
C VAL A 627 -1.38 65.11 13.20
N ASP A 628 -1.30 66.40 12.88
CA ASP A 628 -2.09 67.44 13.56
C ASP A 628 -3.35 67.75 12.73
N LEU A 629 -4.47 67.13 13.13
CA LEU A 629 -5.75 67.30 12.43
C LEU A 629 -6.33 68.70 12.62
N ALA A 630 -6.00 69.41 13.73
CA ALA A 630 -6.50 70.73 14.01
C ALA A 630 -5.75 71.82 13.19
N ALA A 631 -4.46 71.63 13.02
CA ALA A 631 -3.64 72.51 12.18
C ALA A 631 -3.69 72.07 10.70
N GLY A 632 -4.18 70.88 10.37
CA GLY A 632 -4.17 70.32 9.01
C GLY A 632 -2.77 70.06 8.48
N ILE A 633 -1.86 69.53 9.30
CA ILE A 633 -0.48 69.25 8.95
C ILE A 633 -0.07 67.84 9.28
N VAL A 634 0.61 67.18 8.33
CA VAL A 634 1.31 65.89 8.54
C VAL A 634 2.80 66.17 8.70
N TYR A 635 3.38 65.63 9.76
CA TYR A 635 4.82 65.68 9.99
C TYR A 635 5.44 64.38 9.53
N LEU A 636 6.37 64.52 8.62
CA LEU A 636 7.06 63.42 7.95
C LEU A 636 8.54 63.44 8.35
N THR A 637 9.10 62.26 8.60
CA THR A 637 10.52 62.04 8.84
C THR A 637 11.07 61.08 7.79
N LYS A 638 12.30 61.31 7.35
CA LYS A 638 12.94 60.45 6.36
C LYS A 638 13.14 59.09 6.98
N ALA A 639 12.68 58.03 6.32
CA ALA A 639 12.87 56.64 6.76
C ALA A 639 14.38 56.33 6.75
N ALA A 640 14.89 55.73 7.83
CA ALA A 640 16.30 55.40 8.04
C ALA A 640 16.80 54.33 7.09
#